data_9888a3eae0995a4a5052490f85221aeb
#
_entry.id   9888a3eae0995a4a5052490f85221aeb
#
_cell.length_a   1.000
_cell.length_b   1.000
_cell.length_c   1.000
_cell.angle_alpha   90.00
_cell.angle_beta   90.00
_cell.angle_gamma   90.00
#
_symmetry.space_group_name_H-M   'P 1'
#
loop_
_entity.id
_entity.type
_entity.pdbx_description
1 polymer ?
#
loop_
_entity_poly.entity_id
_entity_poly.type
_entity_poly.pdbx_seq_one_letter_code
_entity_poly.pdbx_strand_id
1 'polypeptide(L)'
;MAKTGIPRDPKIYISLFCLFLILLLMMPRNGKFNYDYKKGTPWPYETLVSQIDFPVLKTQEQLRAEKDAAGSSIVPYYKYDDGIPRKVVNGIEQLNLGEASQIRPKMLEAVSDIYRRGVMADEASSKEENFSAADDIIFIQRDKRAVKTPASDVYTVSSALDKVISETAKAFPSERVDSIANAVGIDDIIVPNLIYDKETTDLVHAESVDYISPTSGFVTAGQLIVTKGEIVTAEIQQLLDSYKAEYEESLGYDGPRIFLWIGNGVISLALVLILFLSIFYTNPDIFKLMNKYLYLLFIFTLTAFAAFAVDKLDPTLLYMIPFSLSALYLLAFFRRRVVLPVYVVSLMPLLIFAHNGVELFLLNLVAGVVTMFVFPFFSKGWRQFVAAMLVFVCLLLTFVGFRLINSGNAFDDLWLMLYLFFGAMLSVAGYPLIYLMEKIFSLVSGTRLQELCDPNNKLLRILAQKAPGTFQHSLQVMNLADAAARSIDADVLLVRAGAMYHDIGKTANPQCFVENESLGAKFHDGLTPKESAEMIIRHVSDGLALAAKYKLPQVVSDFILTHHGTTCTAFFYNKFIEEGGNPAESDAFYYKGKKPWTKEQALVMICDTVEAASRTLKDNTPETFDKFVENIVSAKMAAGQLDNADITLKELSRIKSVLKSYLGQIYHERVVYPKQDRQ
;
A
#
# COMPACT_ATOMS: atom_id res chain seq x y z
N MET A 1 -28.07 -13.03 26.24
CA MET A 1 -27.06 -13.56 25.31
C MET A 1 -27.78 -14.39 24.29
N ALA A 2 -28.02 -13.83 23.06
CA ALA A 2 -28.56 -14.65 21.97
C ALA A 2 -27.52 -15.74 21.67
N LYS A 3 -27.98 -16.96 21.44
CA LYS A 3 -27.14 -18.09 21.01
C LYS A 3 -26.54 -17.71 19.61
N THR A 4 -25.46 -16.99 19.63
CA THR A 4 -24.66 -16.74 18.41
C THR A 4 -23.94 -18.05 18.11
N GLY A 5 -24.55 -18.87 17.29
CA GLY A 5 -23.93 -20.11 16.82
C GLY A 5 -22.73 -19.76 15.91
N ILE A 6 -21.73 -20.64 15.91
CA ILE A 6 -20.61 -20.59 14.97
C ILE A 6 -21.14 -20.43 13.54
N PRO A 7 -20.57 -19.55 12.71
CA PRO A 7 -21.02 -19.36 11.33
C PRO A 7 -21.07 -20.70 10.57
N ARG A 8 -22.15 -20.94 9.83
CA ARG A 8 -22.34 -22.22 9.12
C ARG A 8 -22.00 -22.15 7.63
N ASP A 9 -21.76 -20.95 7.08
CA ASP A 9 -21.43 -20.79 5.66
C ASP A 9 -20.01 -21.28 5.38
N PRO A 10 -19.82 -22.30 4.53
CA PRO A 10 -18.50 -22.84 4.20
C PRO A 10 -17.58 -21.81 3.53
N LYS A 11 -18.13 -20.78 2.87
CA LYS A 11 -17.35 -19.71 2.22
C LYS A 11 -16.49 -18.94 3.23
N ILE A 12 -16.96 -18.82 4.48
CA ILE A 12 -16.21 -18.16 5.55
C ILE A 12 -14.93 -18.93 5.87
N TYR A 13 -15.04 -20.25 6.02
CA TYR A 13 -13.87 -21.09 6.34
C TYR A 13 -12.90 -21.21 5.17
N ILE A 14 -13.41 -21.26 3.94
CA ILE A 14 -12.56 -21.23 2.73
C ILE A 14 -11.77 -19.93 2.67
N SER A 15 -12.39 -18.78 2.91
CA SER A 15 -11.69 -17.48 2.88
C SER A 15 -10.67 -17.34 4.01
N LEU A 16 -10.94 -17.86 5.21
CA LEU A 16 -9.98 -17.91 6.31
C LEU A 16 -8.80 -18.83 5.99
N PHE A 17 -9.05 -19.96 5.34
CA PHE A 17 -8.00 -20.87 4.89
C PHE A 17 -7.13 -20.23 3.78
N CYS A 18 -7.75 -19.52 2.84
CA CYS A 18 -6.99 -18.75 1.84
C CYS A 18 -6.13 -17.66 2.51
N LEU A 19 -6.67 -16.93 3.49
CA LEU A 19 -5.92 -15.95 4.27
C LEU A 19 -4.75 -16.60 5.01
N PHE A 20 -4.98 -17.75 5.64
CA PHE A 20 -3.91 -18.53 6.30
C PHE A 20 -2.78 -18.88 5.32
N LEU A 21 -3.11 -19.35 4.12
CA LEU A 21 -2.11 -19.69 3.10
C LEU A 21 -1.33 -18.44 2.64
N ILE A 22 -2.01 -17.32 2.43
CA ILE A 22 -1.36 -16.05 2.06
C ILE A 22 -0.37 -15.63 3.15
N LEU A 23 -0.76 -15.64 4.42
CA LEU A 23 0.13 -15.28 5.52
C LEU A 23 1.30 -16.24 5.63
N LEU A 24 1.06 -17.55 5.51
CA LEU A 24 2.11 -18.58 5.57
C LEU A 24 3.17 -18.37 4.48
N LEU A 25 2.73 -17.98 3.26
CA LEU A 25 3.66 -17.68 2.15
C LEU A 25 4.47 -16.40 2.39
N MET A 26 3.91 -15.44 3.12
CA MET A 26 4.58 -14.19 3.49
C MET A 26 5.52 -14.33 4.67
N MET A 27 5.39 -15.39 5.50
CA MET A 27 6.20 -15.56 6.70
C MET A 27 7.69 -15.61 6.36
N PRO A 28 8.54 -15.01 7.21
CA PRO A 28 9.98 -15.01 7.01
C PRO A 28 10.51 -16.44 6.98
N ARG A 29 11.36 -16.72 6.01
CA ARG A 29 11.99 -18.02 5.82
C ARG A 29 13.37 -18.09 6.44
N ASN A 30 13.88 -16.93 6.84
CA ASN A 30 15.21 -16.71 7.39
C ASN A 30 15.12 -16.19 8.82
N GLY A 31 16.11 -16.48 9.65
CA GLY A 31 16.22 -15.88 10.98
C GLY A 31 16.43 -14.36 10.88
N LYS A 32 15.82 -13.59 11.75
CA LYS A 32 16.12 -12.15 11.88
C LYS A 32 17.40 -11.99 12.69
N PHE A 33 18.33 -11.18 12.19
CA PHE A 33 19.46 -10.71 13.00
C PHE A 33 18.95 -9.63 13.97
N ASN A 34 18.84 -9.98 15.25
CA ASN A 34 18.13 -9.16 16.25
C ASN A 34 19.06 -8.24 17.06
N TYR A 35 20.27 -7.96 16.58
CA TYR A 35 21.21 -7.09 17.27
C TYR A 35 21.24 -5.71 16.61
N ASP A 36 21.13 -4.67 17.42
CA ASP A 36 21.24 -3.27 17.01
C ASP A 36 22.59 -2.71 17.52
N TYR A 37 23.44 -2.20 16.62
CA TYR A 37 24.80 -1.76 16.94
C TYR A 37 25.20 -0.56 16.10
N LYS A 38 26.05 0.27 16.71
CA LYS A 38 26.57 1.47 16.06
C LYS A 38 28.05 1.64 16.39
N LYS A 39 28.86 2.04 15.42
CA LYS A 39 30.26 2.34 15.60
C LYS A 39 30.49 3.32 16.76
N GLY A 40 31.43 3.00 17.64
CA GLY A 40 31.82 3.83 18.79
C GLY A 40 30.95 3.61 20.04
N THR A 41 29.87 2.78 19.96
CA THR A 41 29.08 2.42 21.14
C THR A 41 29.53 1.08 21.73
N PRO A 42 29.40 0.87 23.06
CA PRO A 42 29.66 -0.43 23.65
C PRO A 42 28.57 -1.44 23.21
N TRP A 43 28.98 -2.69 22.97
CA TRP A 43 28.08 -3.79 22.65
C TRP A 43 27.20 -4.14 23.87
N PRO A 44 25.86 -3.92 23.82
CA PRO A 44 25.01 -4.07 25.00
C PRO A 44 24.54 -5.50 25.25
N TYR A 45 24.71 -6.39 24.27
CA TYR A 45 24.22 -7.76 24.33
C TYR A 45 25.25 -8.73 24.91
N GLU A 46 24.86 -9.99 25.09
CA GLU A 46 25.79 -11.06 25.46
C GLU A 46 26.91 -11.21 24.42
N THR A 47 28.02 -11.86 24.83
CA THR A 47 29.15 -12.16 23.93
C THR A 47 28.67 -12.90 22.69
N LEU A 48 28.93 -12.35 21.51
CA LEU A 48 28.52 -12.90 20.23
C LEU A 48 29.66 -13.75 19.64
N VAL A 49 29.35 -15.03 19.45
CA VAL A 49 30.19 -15.99 18.76
C VAL A 49 29.51 -16.38 17.46
N SER A 50 30.26 -16.49 16.38
CA SER A 50 29.68 -16.89 15.10
C SER A 50 29.10 -18.30 15.18
N GLN A 51 27.85 -18.44 14.72
CA GLN A 51 27.20 -19.75 14.61
C GLN A 51 27.37 -20.37 13.23
N ILE A 52 27.85 -19.59 12.26
CA ILE A 52 28.00 -19.97 10.85
C ILE A 52 29.35 -19.54 10.33
N ASP A 53 29.83 -20.23 9.31
CA ASP A 53 30.97 -19.80 8.52
C ASP A 53 30.58 -18.66 7.60
N PHE A 54 31.35 -17.56 7.57
CA PHE A 54 31.03 -16.46 6.69
C PHE A 54 32.27 -15.72 6.16
N PRO A 55 32.18 -15.18 4.92
CA PRO A 55 33.21 -14.30 4.38
C PRO A 55 33.07 -12.89 4.96
N VAL A 56 34.21 -12.27 5.28
CA VAL A 56 34.22 -10.86 5.72
C VAL A 56 34.14 -9.96 4.49
N LEU A 57 33.03 -9.25 4.31
CA LEU A 57 32.82 -8.35 3.22
C LEU A 57 33.66 -7.08 3.37
N LYS A 58 34.32 -6.63 2.30
CA LYS A 58 34.98 -5.34 2.27
C LYS A 58 34.00 -4.19 2.33
N THR A 59 34.38 -3.10 3.01
CA THR A 59 33.58 -1.88 2.96
C THR A 59 33.62 -1.27 1.56
N GLN A 60 32.62 -0.44 1.25
CA GLN A 60 32.55 0.26 -0.04
C GLN A 60 33.77 1.14 -0.29
N GLU A 61 34.35 1.70 0.78
CA GLU A 61 35.58 2.51 0.71
C GLU A 61 36.81 1.65 0.37
N GLN A 62 36.97 0.50 1.04
CA GLN A 62 38.04 -0.46 0.76
C GLN A 62 37.95 -0.97 -0.68
N LEU A 63 36.75 -1.36 -1.11
CA LEU A 63 36.54 -1.86 -2.47
C LEU A 63 36.81 -0.80 -3.54
N ARG A 64 36.40 0.45 -3.30
CA ARG A 64 36.72 1.58 -4.19
C ARG A 64 38.20 1.85 -4.22
N ALA A 65 38.85 1.94 -3.07
CA ALA A 65 40.28 2.19 -2.99
C ALA A 65 41.10 1.12 -3.72
N GLU A 66 40.73 -0.16 -3.59
CA GLU A 66 41.41 -1.24 -4.32
C GLU A 66 41.12 -1.18 -5.83
N LYS A 67 39.89 -0.87 -6.24
CA LYS A 67 39.55 -0.68 -7.64
C LYS A 67 40.28 0.51 -8.25
N ASP A 68 40.36 1.62 -7.54
CA ASP A 68 41.11 2.81 -7.98
C ASP A 68 42.62 2.54 -8.07
N ALA A 69 43.17 1.80 -7.09
CA ALA A 69 44.57 1.38 -7.12
C ALA A 69 44.86 0.43 -8.28
N ALA A 70 43.99 -0.54 -8.53
CA ALA A 70 44.13 -1.45 -9.69
C ALA A 70 43.94 -0.65 -11.00
N GLY A 71 43.02 0.33 -11.02
CA GLY A 71 42.78 1.20 -12.15
C GLY A 71 43.97 2.12 -12.50
N SER A 72 44.77 2.50 -11.50
CA SER A 72 45.95 3.32 -11.70
C SER A 72 47.22 2.54 -12.13
N SER A 73 47.22 1.20 -12.02
CA SER A 73 48.34 0.34 -12.34
C SER A 73 48.13 -0.40 -13.67
N ILE A 74 48.04 0.34 -14.77
CA ILE A 74 47.90 -0.25 -16.10
C ILE A 74 49.27 -0.71 -16.60
N VAL A 75 49.45 -1.99 -16.89
CA VAL A 75 50.66 -2.52 -17.53
C VAL A 75 50.38 -2.70 -19.03
N PRO A 76 51.07 -1.97 -19.92
CA PRO A 76 50.78 -1.99 -21.34
C PRO A 76 51.26 -3.26 -22.02
N TYR A 77 50.45 -3.73 -22.95
CA TYR A 77 50.77 -4.88 -23.83
C TYR A 77 51.21 -4.35 -25.21
N TYR A 78 52.31 -4.93 -25.71
CA TYR A 78 52.84 -4.65 -27.06
C TYR A 78 52.87 -5.95 -27.85
N LYS A 79 52.47 -5.91 -29.10
CA LYS A 79 52.65 -7.00 -30.08
C LYS A 79 53.98 -6.83 -30.76
N TYR A 80 54.77 -7.87 -30.80
CA TYR A 80 55.99 -7.92 -31.55
C TYR A 80 55.72 -8.35 -32.99
N ASP A 81 56.08 -7.46 -33.99
CA ASP A 81 55.94 -7.77 -35.41
C ASP A 81 57.26 -8.30 -35.95
N ASP A 82 57.32 -9.60 -36.23
CA ASP A 82 58.49 -10.30 -36.82
C ASP A 82 58.75 -9.88 -38.28
N GLY A 83 57.82 -9.23 -38.95
CA GLY A 83 57.97 -8.75 -40.32
C GLY A 83 58.78 -7.47 -40.43
N ILE A 84 58.76 -6.60 -39.43
CA ILE A 84 59.42 -5.30 -39.43
C ILE A 84 60.92 -5.43 -39.39
N PRO A 85 61.57 -6.25 -38.50
CA PRO A 85 63.02 -6.40 -38.51
C PRO A 85 63.55 -6.81 -39.86
N ARG A 86 62.88 -7.70 -40.59
CA ARG A 86 63.25 -8.11 -41.94
C ARG A 86 63.18 -6.99 -42.96
N LYS A 87 62.14 -6.15 -42.87
CA LYS A 87 61.99 -4.98 -43.73
C LYS A 87 63.10 -3.95 -43.49
N VAL A 88 63.45 -3.71 -42.25
CA VAL A 88 64.51 -2.79 -41.85
C VAL A 88 65.89 -3.28 -42.33
N VAL A 89 66.17 -4.58 -42.11
CA VAL A 89 67.42 -5.19 -42.64
C VAL A 89 67.52 -5.06 -44.14
N ASN A 90 66.47 -5.41 -44.87
CA ASN A 90 66.42 -5.26 -46.32
C ASN A 90 66.58 -3.81 -46.76
N GLY A 91 65.95 -2.85 -45.99
CA GLY A 91 66.11 -1.41 -46.25
C GLY A 91 67.57 -0.95 -46.16
N ILE A 92 68.28 -1.40 -45.09
CA ILE A 92 69.71 -1.08 -44.90
C ILE A 92 70.60 -1.74 -45.96
N GLU A 93 70.28 -2.98 -46.39
CA GLU A 93 70.98 -3.63 -47.50
C GLU A 93 70.88 -2.89 -48.82
N GLN A 94 69.76 -2.22 -49.04
CA GLN A 94 69.54 -1.45 -50.30
C GLN A 94 70.04 -0.02 -50.23
N LEU A 95 70.55 0.50 -49.07
CA LEU A 95 71.11 1.81 -48.95
C LEU A 95 72.34 1.98 -49.86
N ASN A 96 72.39 3.10 -50.58
CA ASN A 96 73.61 3.44 -51.37
C ASN A 96 74.62 4.16 -50.47
N LEU A 97 75.52 3.42 -49.83
CA LEU A 97 76.61 3.96 -48.97
C LEU A 97 77.83 4.44 -49.68
N GLY A 98 77.91 4.32 -51.00
CA GLY A 98 79.05 4.73 -51.79
C GLY A 98 80.41 4.15 -51.31
N GLU A 99 81.39 4.95 -51.08
CA GLU A 99 82.72 4.56 -50.59
C GLU A 99 82.69 3.96 -49.15
N ALA A 100 81.66 4.28 -48.35
CA ALA A 100 81.53 3.83 -46.98
C ALA A 100 80.78 2.46 -46.86
N SER A 101 80.65 1.67 -47.91
CA SER A 101 79.93 0.37 -47.92
C SER A 101 80.48 -0.66 -46.92
N GLN A 102 81.69 -0.46 -46.40
CA GLN A 102 82.32 -1.27 -45.39
C GLN A 102 81.64 -1.22 -44.03
N ILE A 103 80.81 -0.17 -43.74
CA ILE A 103 80.10 -0.04 -42.44
C ILE A 103 78.84 -0.89 -42.40
N ARG A 104 78.29 -1.26 -43.56
CA ARG A 104 77.00 -2.00 -43.67
C ARG A 104 76.91 -3.26 -42.81
N PRO A 105 77.90 -4.18 -42.80
CA PRO A 105 77.81 -5.39 -41.99
C PRO A 105 77.63 -5.11 -40.49
N LYS A 106 78.28 -4.05 -39.97
CA LYS A 106 78.19 -3.64 -38.59
C LYS A 106 76.88 -2.96 -38.26
N MET A 107 76.36 -2.18 -39.17
CA MET A 107 75.01 -1.60 -39.05
C MET A 107 73.98 -2.71 -39.00
N LEU A 108 74.04 -3.70 -39.85
CA LEU A 108 73.10 -4.83 -39.85
C LEU A 108 73.18 -5.66 -38.55
N GLU A 109 74.38 -5.90 -38.01
CA GLU A 109 74.60 -6.54 -36.73
C GLU A 109 73.92 -5.74 -35.60
N ALA A 110 74.19 -4.44 -35.51
CA ALA A 110 73.60 -3.56 -34.49
C ALA A 110 72.09 -3.52 -34.58
N VAL A 111 71.55 -3.37 -35.80
CA VAL A 111 70.07 -3.39 -36.03
C VAL A 111 69.46 -4.73 -35.62
N SER A 112 70.08 -5.85 -35.98
CA SER A 112 69.58 -7.17 -35.61
C SER A 112 69.49 -7.34 -34.11
N ASP A 113 70.50 -6.90 -33.36
CA ASP A 113 70.51 -6.96 -31.90
C ASP A 113 69.47 -6.06 -31.22
N ILE A 114 69.29 -4.85 -31.75
CA ILE A 114 68.30 -3.90 -31.24
C ILE A 114 66.89 -4.41 -31.49
N TYR A 115 66.59 -4.86 -32.71
CA TYR A 115 65.26 -5.36 -33.03
C TYR A 115 64.90 -6.66 -32.33
N ARG A 116 65.91 -7.49 -31.98
CA ARG A 116 65.66 -8.67 -31.16
C ARG A 116 65.15 -8.33 -29.75
N ARG A 117 65.56 -7.20 -29.18
CA ARG A 117 65.07 -6.68 -27.90
C ARG A 117 63.74 -5.99 -28.05
N GLY A 118 63.51 -5.29 -29.16
CA GLY A 118 62.31 -4.57 -29.54
C GLY A 118 62.55 -3.05 -29.59
N VAL A 119 61.84 -2.43 -30.52
CA VAL A 119 61.84 -0.99 -30.76
C VAL A 119 60.39 -0.47 -30.67
N MET A 120 60.14 0.45 -29.76
CA MET A 120 58.86 1.10 -29.57
C MET A 120 58.85 2.51 -30.19
N ALA A 121 57.70 3.06 -30.45
CA ALA A 121 57.57 4.47 -30.94
C ALA A 121 58.08 5.47 -29.90
N ASP A 122 58.61 6.60 -30.32
CA ASP A 122 58.99 7.70 -29.43
C ASP A 122 57.75 8.32 -28.78
N GLU A 123 57.87 8.80 -27.55
CA GLU A 123 56.75 9.42 -26.79
C GLU A 123 56.11 10.57 -27.51
N ALA A 124 56.85 11.36 -28.32
CA ALA A 124 56.35 12.45 -29.12
C ALA A 124 55.45 12.02 -30.31
N SER A 125 55.51 10.75 -30.70
CA SER A 125 54.76 10.16 -31.82
C SER A 125 53.55 9.36 -31.38
N SER A 126 53.46 8.96 -30.09
CA SER A 126 52.31 8.26 -29.54
C SER A 126 51.24 9.24 -29.09
N LYS A 127 50.11 9.31 -29.82
CA LYS A 127 48.93 10.09 -29.43
C LYS A 127 48.21 9.55 -28.18
N GLU A 128 48.82 8.62 -27.46
CA GLU A 128 48.24 8.00 -26.29
C GLU A 128 48.88 8.57 -25.04
N GLU A 129 48.13 9.48 -24.40
CA GLU A 129 48.45 10.09 -23.13
C GLU A 129 48.64 9.02 -22.04
N ASN A 130 49.70 9.13 -21.24
CA ASN A 130 49.93 8.53 -19.91
C ASN A 130 50.86 7.33 -19.77
N PHE A 131 51.88 7.14 -20.63
CA PHE A 131 52.98 6.24 -20.24
C PHE A 131 54.29 7.02 -20.11
N SER A 132 54.73 7.17 -18.86
CA SER A 132 56.10 7.65 -18.57
C SER A 132 57.03 6.45 -18.58
N ALA A 133 57.99 6.47 -19.47
CA ALA A 133 58.92 5.35 -19.74
C ALA A 133 59.95 5.06 -18.62
N ALA A 134 59.90 5.75 -17.49
CA ALA A 134 61.02 5.73 -16.54
C ALA A 134 61.06 4.57 -15.56
N ASP A 135 59.91 3.98 -15.22
CA ASP A 135 59.87 2.90 -14.19
C ASP A 135 58.98 1.69 -14.55
N ASP A 136 58.50 1.59 -15.77
CA ASP A 136 57.40 0.72 -16.06
C ASP A 136 57.79 -0.60 -16.71
N ILE A 137 57.12 -1.60 -16.32
CA ILE A 137 57.14 -2.95 -16.89
C ILE A 137 56.15 -3.00 -18.03
N ILE A 138 56.55 -3.54 -19.17
CA ILE A 138 55.70 -3.78 -20.34
C ILE A 138 55.58 -5.30 -20.56
N PHE A 139 54.48 -5.72 -21.19
CA PHE A 139 54.33 -7.06 -21.71
C PHE A 139 54.54 -7.10 -23.23
N ILE A 140 55.53 -7.88 -23.68
CA ILE A 140 55.78 -8.09 -25.12
C ILE A 140 55.14 -9.46 -25.49
N GLN A 141 54.18 -9.40 -26.36
CA GLN A 141 53.49 -10.57 -26.89
C GLN A 141 54.19 -11.04 -28.19
N ARG A 142 54.76 -12.22 -28.11
CA ARG A 142 55.39 -12.92 -29.23
C ARG A 142 55.01 -14.38 -29.23
N ASP A 143 54.63 -14.96 -30.37
CA ASP A 143 54.25 -16.37 -30.52
C ASP A 143 53.17 -16.82 -29.52
N LYS A 144 52.15 -16.00 -29.30
CA LYS A 144 51.06 -16.26 -28.29
C LYS A 144 51.49 -16.30 -26.84
N ARG A 145 52.69 -15.82 -26.51
CA ARG A 145 53.22 -15.72 -25.15
C ARG A 145 53.48 -14.25 -24.85
N ALA A 146 53.01 -13.80 -23.68
CA ALA A 146 53.35 -12.46 -23.18
C ALA A 146 54.53 -12.60 -22.20
N VAL A 147 55.60 -11.87 -22.45
CA VAL A 147 56.80 -11.87 -21.60
C VAL A 147 56.88 -10.51 -20.90
N LYS A 148 57.03 -10.54 -19.59
CA LYS A 148 57.22 -9.35 -18.78
C LYS A 148 58.66 -8.82 -18.99
N THR A 149 58.73 -7.58 -19.47
CA THR A 149 60.00 -6.94 -19.84
C THR A 149 60.07 -5.55 -19.23
N PRO A 150 61.19 -5.16 -18.56
CA PRO A 150 61.35 -3.77 -18.16
C PRO A 150 61.37 -2.85 -19.40
N ALA A 151 60.71 -1.73 -19.34
CA ALA A 151 60.69 -0.75 -20.45
C ALA A 151 62.12 -0.22 -20.77
N SER A 152 63.05 -0.26 -19.78
CA SER A 152 64.45 0.09 -19.97
C SER A 152 65.22 -0.87 -20.84
N ASP A 153 64.75 -2.10 -21.06
CA ASP A 153 65.44 -3.13 -21.84
C ASP A 153 65.11 -3.07 -23.35
N VAL A 154 64.15 -2.26 -23.72
CA VAL A 154 63.76 -2.03 -25.10
C VAL A 154 64.22 -0.64 -25.58
N TYR A 155 64.24 -0.47 -26.87
CA TYR A 155 64.68 0.83 -27.47
C TYR A 155 63.48 1.62 -27.94
N THR A 156 63.56 2.95 -27.91
CA THR A 156 62.70 3.79 -28.72
C THR A 156 63.31 3.97 -30.10
N VAL A 157 62.56 4.46 -31.07
CA VAL A 157 63.11 4.71 -32.43
C VAL A 157 64.34 5.61 -32.37
N SER A 158 64.28 6.68 -31.60
CA SER A 158 65.41 7.61 -31.41
C SER A 158 66.63 6.92 -30.76
N SER A 159 66.41 6.20 -29.66
CA SER A 159 67.50 5.50 -28.98
C SER A 159 68.08 4.33 -29.78
N ALA A 160 67.28 3.69 -30.62
CA ALA A 160 67.69 2.65 -31.55
C ALA A 160 68.61 3.24 -32.65
N LEU A 161 68.22 4.37 -33.20
CA LEU A 161 69.02 5.10 -34.18
C LEU A 161 70.37 5.52 -33.59
N ASP A 162 70.36 6.16 -32.43
CA ASP A 162 71.56 6.58 -31.74
C ASP A 162 72.50 5.38 -31.44
N LYS A 163 71.90 4.26 -31.05
CA LYS A 163 72.65 3.02 -30.77
C LYS A 163 73.26 2.44 -32.03
N VAL A 164 72.54 2.39 -33.15
CA VAL A 164 73.08 1.91 -34.43
C VAL A 164 74.26 2.78 -34.89
N ILE A 165 74.08 4.11 -34.82
CA ILE A 165 75.14 5.05 -35.19
C ILE A 165 76.32 4.88 -34.26
N SER A 166 76.18 4.87 -32.94
CA SER A 166 77.28 4.79 -31.99
C SER A 166 78.04 3.48 -32.07
N GLU A 167 77.37 2.32 -32.21
CA GLU A 167 78.05 1.04 -32.37
C GLU A 167 78.82 0.92 -33.69
N THR A 168 78.23 1.50 -34.72
CA THR A 168 78.93 1.55 -36.04
C THR A 168 80.16 2.49 -35.99
N ALA A 169 80.00 3.68 -35.37
CA ALA A 169 81.14 4.66 -35.23
C ALA A 169 82.24 4.06 -34.35
N LYS A 170 81.95 3.28 -33.30
CA LYS A 170 82.99 2.62 -32.50
C LYS A 170 83.83 1.61 -33.32
N ALA A 171 83.20 0.96 -34.28
CA ALA A 171 83.85 -0.05 -35.10
C ALA A 171 84.64 0.65 -36.27
N PHE A 172 84.23 1.82 -36.69
CA PHE A 172 84.84 2.56 -37.76
C PHE A 172 85.15 4.09 -37.39
N PRO A 173 86.10 4.30 -36.49
CA PRO A 173 86.39 5.67 -35.96
C PRO A 173 86.84 6.67 -36.98
N SER A 174 87.34 6.27 -38.12
CA SER A 174 87.80 7.13 -39.24
C SER A 174 86.65 7.67 -40.11
N GLU A 175 85.48 7.07 -40.00
CA GLU A 175 84.31 7.39 -40.81
C GLU A 175 83.36 8.36 -40.05
N ARG A 176 82.83 9.32 -40.80
CA ARG A 176 81.81 10.26 -40.24
C ARG A 176 80.41 9.56 -40.30
N VAL A 177 80.26 8.51 -39.48
CA VAL A 177 79.05 7.65 -39.51
C VAL A 177 77.74 8.44 -39.31
N ASP A 178 77.70 9.47 -38.43
CA ASP A 178 76.52 10.32 -38.23
C ASP A 178 76.18 11.08 -39.51
N SER A 179 77.14 11.65 -40.21
CA SER A 179 76.90 12.41 -41.47
C SER A 179 76.43 11.51 -42.60
N ILE A 180 76.94 10.27 -42.63
CA ILE A 180 76.59 9.24 -43.64
C ILE A 180 75.20 8.74 -43.37
N ALA A 181 74.87 8.41 -42.11
CA ALA A 181 73.56 7.93 -41.68
C ALA A 181 72.42 8.90 -41.99
N ASN A 182 72.66 10.18 -41.68
CA ASN A 182 71.68 11.27 -42.00
C ASN A 182 71.56 11.48 -43.51
N ALA A 183 72.68 11.39 -44.27
CA ALA A 183 72.61 11.61 -45.72
C ALA A 183 71.89 10.51 -46.50
N VAL A 184 71.84 9.28 -45.96
CA VAL A 184 71.17 8.15 -46.57
C VAL A 184 69.75 7.92 -46.03
N GLY A 185 69.31 8.74 -45.05
CA GLY A 185 67.95 8.67 -44.51
C GLY A 185 67.71 7.39 -43.71
N ILE A 186 68.61 7.01 -42.81
CA ILE A 186 68.45 5.78 -41.99
C ILE A 186 67.32 5.92 -40.95
N ASP A 187 67.03 7.16 -40.58
CA ASP A 187 65.92 7.55 -39.73
C ASP A 187 64.55 7.13 -40.28
N ASP A 188 64.36 7.22 -41.60
CA ASP A 188 63.13 6.79 -42.28
C ASP A 188 62.97 5.23 -42.32
N ILE A 189 64.09 4.49 -42.14
CA ILE A 189 64.11 3.01 -42.21
C ILE A 189 63.86 2.40 -40.86
N ILE A 190 64.34 3.02 -39.76
CA ILE A 190 64.15 2.49 -38.40
C ILE A 190 62.73 2.83 -37.91
N VAL A 191 61.88 1.81 -37.90
CA VAL A 191 60.48 1.92 -37.50
C VAL A 191 60.19 0.98 -36.31
N PRO A 192 59.23 1.28 -35.44
CA PRO A 192 58.94 0.48 -34.30
C PRO A 192 58.40 -0.90 -34.69
N ASN A 193 58.89 -1.99 -34.05
CA ASN A 193 58.38 -3.34 -34.20
C ASN A 193 57.59 -3.81 -32.96
N LEU A 194 57.50 -2.96 -31.92
CA LEU A 194 56.63 -3.15 -30.80
C LEU A 194 55.41 -2.24 -31.01
N ILE A 195 54.25 -2.82 -31.36
CA ILE A 195 53.00 -2.14 -31.62
C ILE A 195 52.14 -2.21 -30.37
N TYR A 196 51.72 -1.11 -29.81
CA TYR A 196 50.85 -1.08 -28.63
C TYR A 196 49.53 -1.77 -28.94
N ASP A 197 49.18 -2.75 -28.11
CA ASP A 197 47.90 -3.53 -28.18
C ASP A 197 46.92 -2.98 -27.18
N LYS A 198 46.18 -1.98 -27.58
CA LYS A 198 45.14 -1.35 -26.74
C LYS A 198 44.06 -2.33 -26.34
N GLU A 199 43.59 -3.16 -27.26
CA GLU A 199 42.50 -4.11 -27.00
C GLU A 199 42.88 -5.09 -25.92
N THR A 200 44.09 -5.69 -25.98
CA THR A 200 44.61 -6.63 -24.95
C THR A 200 44.86 -5.89 -23.63
N THR A 201 45.42 -4.66 -23.69
CA THR A 201 45.68 -3.86 -22.49
C THR A 201 44.39 -3.53 -21.76
N ASP A 202 43.36 -3.03 -22.46
CA ASP A 202 42.06 -2.69 -21.89
C ASP A 202 41.33 -3.93 -21.35
N LEU A 203 41.40 -5.05 -22.07
CA LEU A 203 40.77 -6.32 -21.64
C LEU A 203 41.39 -6.83 -20.36
N VAL A 204 42.71 -6.93 -20.28
CA VAL A 204 43.43 -7.43 -19.08
C VAL A 204 43.25 -6.49 -17.90
N HIS A 205 43.19 -5.17 -18.17
CA HIS A 205 42.89 -4.18 -17.15
C HIS A 205 41.45 -4.37 -16.61
N ALA A 206 40.44 -4.49 -17.48
CA ALA A 206 39.06 -4.76 -17.07
C ALA A 206 38.96 -6.06 -16.24
N GLU A 207 39.58 -7.13 -16.69
CA GLU A 207 39.66 -8.40 -15.94
C GLU A 207 40.32 -8.22 -14.56
N SER A 208 41.38 -7.42 -14.46
CA SER A 208 42.09 -7.22 -13.17
C SER A 208 41.21 -6.45 -12.17
N VAL A 209 40.37 -5.50 -12.64
CA VAL A 209 39.42 -4.78 -11.80
C VAL A 209 38.24 -5.67 -11.39
N ASP A 210 37.77 -6.53 -12.30
CA ASP A 210 36.67 -7.47 -12.01
C ASP A 210 37.08 -8.62 -11.08
N TYR A 211 38.36 -8.98 -11.08
CA TYR A 211 38.93 -10.03 -10.22
C TYR A 211 39.12 -9.59 -8.76
N ILE A 212 38.87 -8.33 -8.42
CA ILE A 212 38.98 -7.86 -7.04
C ILE A 212 37.91 -8.52 -6.19
N SER A 213 38.34 -9.41 -5.28
CA SER A 213 37.43 -10.10 -4.36
C SER A 213 36.65 -9.11 -3.51
N PRO A 214 35.31 -9.24 -3.41
CA PRO A 214 34.50 -8.42 -2.50
C PRO A 214 34.75 -8.77 -1.03
N THR A 215 35.56 -9.81 -0.72
CA THR A 215 35.85 -10.29 0.62
C THR A 215 37.27 -10.02 1.02
N SER A 216 37.51 -9.74 2.32
CA SER A 216 38.80 -9.45 2.91
C SER A 216 39.34 -10.57 3.80
N GLY A 217 38.47 -11.53 4.16
CA GLY A 217 38.82 -12.64 5.06
C GLY A 217 37.67 -13.63 5.20
N PHE A 218 37.82 -14.55 6.15
CA PHE A 218 36.83 -15.58 6.44
C PHE A 218 36.78 -15.83 7.95
N VAL A 219 35.59 -15.97 8.51
CA VAL A 219 35.32 -16.25 9.92
C VAL A 219 34.63 -17.61 9.98
N THR A 220 35.12 -18.49 10.84
CA THR A 220 34.54 -19.83 11.04
C THR A 220 33.54 -19.85 12.19
N ALA A 221 32.61 -20.78 12.14
CA ALA A 221 31.70 -21.04 13.24
C ALA A 221 32.49 -21.34 14.55
N GLY A 222 32.00 -20.77 15.66
CA GLY A 222 32.70 -20.84 16.96
C GLY A 222 33.69 -19.71 17.19
N GLN A 223 34.01 -18.88 16.22
CA GLN A 223 34.91 -17.73 16.39
C GLN A 223 34.19 -16.55 17.06
N LEU A 224 34.88 -15.89 17.98
CA LEU A 224 34.40 -14.71 18.69
C LEU A 224 34.30 -13.50 17.75
N ILE A 225 33.16 -12.83 17.74
CA ILE A 225 32.92 -11.60 16.96
C ILE A 225 33.06 -10.37 17.86
N VAL A 226 32.37 -10.33 19.00
CA VAL A 226 32.39 -9.20 19.93
C VAL A 226 31.97 -9.64 21.33
N THR A 227 32.61 -9.09 22.37
CA THR A 227 32.29 -9.36 23.78
C THR A 227 31.33 -8.33 24.36
N LYS A 228 30.58 -8.70 25.39
CA LYS A 228 29.70 -7.79 26.12
C LYS A 228 30.47 -6.61 26.69
N GLY A 229 30.03 -5.39 26.39
CA GLY A 229 30.66 -4.13 26.84
C GLY A 229 31.83 -3.66 25.98
N GLU A 230 32.26 -4.43 24.97
CA GLU A 230 33.33 -4.06 24.05
C GLU A 230 32.87 -2.95 23.11
N ILE A 231 33.74 -1.97 22.84
CA ILE A 231 33.38 -0.87 21.90
C ILE A 231 33.39 -1.40 20.48
N VAL A 232 32.30 -1.17 19.75
CA VAL A 232 32.17 -1.52 18.34
C VAL A 232 33.12 -0.65 17.52
N THR A 233 34.28 -1.17 17.20
CA THR A 233 35.25 -0.54 16.29
C THR A 233 34.80 -0.66 14.83
N ALA A 234 35.52 0.00 13.90
CA ALA A 234 35.22 -0.16 12.46
C ALA A 234 35.37 -1.60 11.99
N GLU A 235 36.38 -2.35 12.55
CA GLU A 235 36.62 -3.76 12.23
C GLU A 235 35.49 -4.65 12.77
N ILE A 236 35.09 -4.44 14.03
CA ILE A 236 33.99 -5.18 14.65
C ILE A 236 32.66 -4.87 13.90
N GLN A 237 32.43 -3.63 13.50
CA GLN A 237 31.27 -3.29 12.69
C GLN A 237 31.28 -4.03 11.34
N GLN A 238 32.42 -4.07 10.65
CA GLN A 238 32.57 -4.80 9.39
C GLN A 238 32.31 -6.30 9.57
N LEU A 239 32.79 -6.90 10.67
CA LEU A 239 32.51 -8.28 11.02
C LEU A 239 31.01 -8.51 11.29
N LEU A 240 30.38 -7.62 12.06
CA LEU A 240 28.97 -7.70 12.38
C LEU A 240 28.09 -7.51 11.13
N ASP A 241 28.42 -6.56 10.24
CA ASP A 241 27.72 -6.35 8.98
C ASP A 241 27.83 -7.56 8.05
N SER A 242 29.02 -8.15 7.98
CA SER A 242 29.27 -9.37 7.20
C SER A 242 28.55 -10.59 7.78
N TYR A 243 28.58 -10.74 9.10
CA TYR A 243 27.86 -11.81 9.80
C TYR A 243 26.34 -11.64 9.63
N LYS A 244 25.84 -10.42 9.73
CA LYS A 244 24.43 -10.11 9.50
C LYS A 244 23.98 -10.49 8.08
N ALA A 245 24.75 -10.10 7.07
CA ALA A 245 24.44 -10.41 5.67
C ALA A 245 24.36 -11.93 5.44
N GLU A 246 25.36 -12.68 5.90
CA GLU A 246 25.39 -14.13 5.76
C GLU A 246 24.32 -14.82 6.61
N TYR A 247 24.07 -14.33 7.85
CA TYR A 247 23.05 -14.86 8.74
C TYR A 247 21.65 -14.70 8.15
N GLU A 248 21.37 -13.57 7.53
CA GLU A 248 20.09 -13.30 6.84
C GLU A 248 19.96 -14.12 5.55
N GLU A 249 21.06 -14.41 4.83
CA GLU A 249 21.07 -15.20 3.60
C GLU A 249 21.05 -16.71 3.90
N SER A 250 21.81 -17.18 4.86
CA SER A 250 21.95 -18.60 5.22
C SER A 250 20.80 -19.18 6.02
N LEU A 251 19.69 -18.44 6.23
CA LEU A 251 18.50 -18.83 6.98
C LEU A 251 18.53 -18.52 8.48
N GLY A 252 19.68 -18.28 9.11
CA GLY A 252 19.79 -17.99 10.55
C GLY A 252 19.06 -18.99 11.48
N TYR A 253 18.87 -20.22 11.01
CA TYR A 253 18.08 -21.25 11.67
C TYR A 253 18.80 -22.60 11.62
N ASP A 254 19.34 -23.03 12.75
CA ASP A 254 20.06 -24.29 12.92
C ASP A 254 19.17 -25.53 12.98
N GLY A 255 17.88 -25.40 12.96
CA GLY A 255 16.92 -26.50 13.10
C GLY A 255 16.45 -27.10 11.77
N PRO A 256 15.81 -28.29 11.81
CA PRO A 256 15.17 -28.85 10.64
C PRO A 256 14.13 -27.87 10.04
N ARG A 257 14.20 -27.60 8.75
CA ARG A 257 13.29 -26.67 8.03
C ARG A 257 11.81 -26.93 8.29
N ILE A 258 11.44 -28.17 8.62
CA ILE A 258 10.06 -28.52 8.95
C ILE A 258 9.54 -27.78 10.19
N PHE A 259 10.40 -27.57 11.21
CA PHE A 259 9.98 -26.83 12.41
C PHE A 259 9.76 -25.34 12.13
N LEU A 260 10.54 -24.75 11.22
CA LEU A 260 10.31 -23.38 10.76
C LEU A 260 8.91 -23.26 10.09
N TRP A 261 8.58 -24.19 9.20
CA TRP A 261 7.27 -24.21 8.56
C TRP A 261 6.12 -24.46 9.55
N ILE A 262 6.31 -25.36 10.52
CA ILE A 262 5.32 -25.60 11.59
C ILE A 262 5.14 -24.34 12.44
N GLY A 263 6.24 -23.69 12.87
CA GLY A 263 6.21 -22.46 13.64
C GLY A 263 5.49 -21.32 12.89
N ASN A 264 5.85 -21.09 11.64
CA ASN A 264 5.19 -20.11 10.77
C ASN A 264 3.71 -20.45 10.56
N GLY A 265 3.37 -21.74 10.44
CA GLY A 265 1.99 -22.20 10.35
C GLY A 265 1.19 -21.91 11.62
N VAL A 266 1.77 -22.16 12.80
CA VAL A 266 1.12 -21.86 14.10
C VAL A 266 0.89 -20.36 14.25
N ILE A 267 1.87 -19.53 13.93
CA ILE A 267 1.72 -18.05 14.03
C ILE A 267 0.69 -17.55 13.04
N SER A 268 0.72 -18.00 11.78
CA SER A 268 -0.27 -17.62 10.76
C SER A 268 -1.68 -18.03 11.17
N LEU A 269 -1.85 -19.24 11.72
CA LEU A 269 -3.13 -19.73 12.24
C LEU A 269 -3.60 -18.88 13.42
N ALA A 270 -2.70 -18.50 14.34
CA ALA A 270 -3.03 -17.65 15.48
C ALA A 270 -3.53 -16.28 15.03
N LEU A 271 -2.89 -15.64 14.04
CA LEU A 271 -3.35 -14.35 13.47
C LEU A 271 -4.74 -14.45 12.86
N VAL A 272 -4.99 -15.49 12.07
CA VAL A 272 -6.31 -15.75 11.46
C VAL A 272 -7.37 -16.01 12.53
N LEU A 273 -7.04 -16.79 13.57
CA LEU A 273 -7.94 -17.07 14.68
C LEU A 273 -8.27 -15.82 15.48
N ILE A 274 -7.28 -14.98 15.80
CA ILE A 274 -7.50 -13.73 16.53
C ILE A 274 -8.38 -12.78 15.71
N LEU A 275 -8.17 -12.69 14.39
CA LEU A 275 -9.05 -11.91 13.50
C LEU A 275 -10.48 -12.45 13.51
N PHE A 276 -10.66 -13.77 13.36
CA PHE A 276 -11.98 -14.42 13.43
C PHE A 276 -12.67 -14.13 14.76
N LEU A 277 -11.97 -14.34 15.89
CA LEU A 277 -12.50 -14.09 17.22
C LEU A 277 -12.84 -12.61 17.45
N SER A 278 -12.02 -11.69 16.95
CA SER A 278 -12.29 -10.26 17.04
C SER A 278 -13.61 -9.89 16.36
N ILE A 279 -13.88 -10.44 15.18
CA ILE A 279 -15.16 -10.23 14.48
C ILE A 279 -16.30 -10.92 15.24
N PHE A 280 -16.09 -12.17 15.67
CA PHE A 280 -17.12 -12.98 16.33
C PHE A 280 -17.61 -12.35 17.65
N TYR A 281 -16.69 -11.88 18.49
CA TYR A 281 -17.05 -11.28 19.79
C TYR A 281 -17.56 -9.84 19.68
N THR A 282 -17.16 -9.10 18.64
CA THR A 282 -17.59 -7.71 18.48
C THR A 282 -18.94 -7.59 17.76
N ASN A 283 -19.13 -8.33 16.67
CA ASN A 283 -20.38 -8.36 15.92
C ASN A 283 -20.49 -9.62 15.03
N PRO A 284 -21.07 -10.72 15.52
CA PRO A 284 -21.21 -11.95 14.76
C PRO A 284 -22.12 -11.84 13.53
N ASP A 285 -22.99 -10.82 13.46
CA ASP A 285 -23.86 -10.61 12.30
C ASP A 285 -23.09 -10.20 11.04
N ILE A 286 -21.85 -9.76 11.18
CA ILE A 286 -20.96 -9.48 10.04
C ILE A 286 -20.78 -10.73 9.17
N PHE A 287 -20.75 -11.93 9.75
CA PHE A 287 -20.63 -13.18 9.00
C PHE A 287 -21.85 -13.49 8.12
N LYS A 288 -23.02 -12.90 8.41
CA LYS A 288 -24.20 -12.99 7.55
C LYS A 288 -24.10 -12.08 6.33
N LEU A 289 -23.25 -11.05 6.40
CA LEU A 289 -23.07 -10.04 5.37
C LEU A 289 -21.71 -10.23 4.69
N MET A 290 -21.66 -11.15 3.72
CA MET A 290 -20.42 -11.58 3.05
C MET A 290 -19.55 -10.41 2.59
N ASN A 291 -20.14 -9.35 2.04
CA ASN A 291 -19.40 -8.18 1.56
C ASN A 291 -18.68 -7.44 2.71
N LYS A 292 -19.33 -7.27 3.86
CA LYS A 292 -18.72 -6.65 5.05
C LYS A 292 -17.60 -7.53 5.61
N TYR A 293 -17.83 -8.83 5.65
CA TYR A 293 -16.83 -9.79 6.11
C TYR A 293 -15.59 -9.80 5.19
N LEU A 294 -15.78 -9.92 3.87
CA LEU A 294 -14.67 -9.90 2.91
C LEU A 294 -13.89 -8.58 2.93
N TYR A 295 -14.57 -7.46 3.19
CA TYR A 295 -13.91 -6.18 3.37
C TYR A 295 -12.96 -6.17 4.58
N LEU A 296 -13.34 -6.77 5.71
CA LEU A 296 -12.46 -6.89 6.88
C LEU A 296 -11.23 -7.75 6.58
N LEU A 297 -11.42 -8.88 5.87
CA LEU A 297 -10.31 -9.71 5.41
C LEU A 297 -9.38 -8.95 4.46
N PHE A 298 -9.96 -8.15 3.56
CA PHE A 298 -9.19 -7.34 2.61
C PHE A 298 -8.32 -6.31 3.34
N ILE A 299 -8.87 -5.55 4.29
CA ILE A 299 -8.10 -4.56 5.06
C ILE A 299 -6.95 -5.22 5.83
N PHE A 300 -7.22 -6.36 6.49
CA PHE A 300 -6.18 -7.13 7.17
C PHE A 300 -5.08 -7.60 6.21
N THR A 301 -5.48 -8.19 5.07
CA THR A 301 -4.53 -8.67 4.05
C THR A 301 -3.71 -7.52 3.46
N LEU A 302 -4.34 -6.37 3.18
CA LEU A 302 -3.68 -5.18 2.64
C LEU A 302 -2.61 -4.64 3.61
N THR A 303 -2.93 -4.55 4.91
CA THR A 303 -1.96 -4.10 5.92
C THR A 303 -0.82 -5.09 6.10
N ALA A 304 -1.11 -6.40 6.11
CA ALA A 304 -0.09 -7.44 6.18
C ALA A 304 0.84 -7.42 4.95
N PHE A 305 0.25 -7.30 3.76
CA PHE A 305 1.01 -7.24 2.51
C PHE A 305 1.87 -5.97 2.43
N ALA A 306 1.34 -4.81 2.84
CA ALA A 306 2.10 -3.56 2.89
C ALA A 306 3.29 -3.68 3.85
N ALA A 307 3.09 -4.24 5.05
CA ALA A 307 4.17 -4.48 6.00
C ALA A 307 5.25 -5.40 5.40
N PHE A 308 4.86 -6.52 4.79
CA PHE A 308 5.78 -7.48 4.19
C PHE A 308 6.53 -6.91 2.97
N ALA A 309 5.80 -6.32 2.02
CA ALA A 309 6.38 -5.90 0.75
C ALA A 309 7.29 -4.68 0.90
N VAL A 310 6.90 -3.71 1.73
CA VAL A 310 7.68 -2.49 1.93
C VAL A 310 8.93 -2.77 2.76
N ASP A 311 8.85 -3.62 3.79
CA ASP A 311 10.03 -4.02 4.58
C ASP A 311 11.10 -4.69 3.72
N LYS A 312 10.68 -5.47 2.70
CA LYS A 312 11.59 -6.10 1.74
C LYS A 312 12.24 -5.12 0.76
N LEU A 313 11.59 -4.00 0.44
CA LEU A 313 12.14 -2.97 -0.45
C LEU A 313 13.08 -2.05 0.31
N ASP A 314 12.60 -1.45 1.37
CA ASP A 314 13.34 -0.58 2.29
C ASP A 314 12.55 -0.45 3.60
N PRO A 315 13.06 -0.99 4.73
CA PRO A 315 12.41 -0.91 6.03
C PRO A 315 12.07 0.52 6.49
N THR A 316 12.84 1.52 6.05
CA THR A 316 12.63 2.92 6.43
C THR A 316 11.34 3.50 5.83
N LEU A 317 10.93 3.02 4.65
CA LEU A 317 9.70 3.45 3.99
C LEU A 317 8.44 3.06 4.78
N LEU A 318 8.52 2.09 5.71
CA LEU A 318 7.38 1.72 6.57
C LEU A 318 6.92 2.89 7.45
N TYR A 319 7.81 3.83 7.80
CA TYR A 319 7.45 5.04 8.54
C TYR A 319 6.61 6.02 7.71
N MET A 320 6.66 5.91 6.37
CA MET A 320 5.85 6.73 5.46
C MET A 320 4.48 6.09 5.16
N ILE A 321 4.32 4.78 5.36
CA ILE A 321 3.04 4.10 5.11
C ILE A 321 2.01 4.50 6.18
N PRO A 322 0.88 5.11 5.79
CA PRO A 322 -0.14 5.55 6.73
C PRO A 322 -1.05 4.39 7.16
N PHE A 323 -0.55 3.45 7.97
CA PHE A 323 -1.37 2.34 8.47
C PHE A 323 -2.61 2.81 9.27
N SER A 324 -2.60 4.03 9.79
CA SER A 324 -3.77 4.69 10.38
C SER A 324 -4.95 4.83 9.40
N LEU A 325 -4.71 4.82 8.08
CA LEU A 325 -5.76 4.76 7.06
C LEU A 325 -6.64 3.52 7.18
N SER A 326 -6.11 2.39 7.61
CA SER A 326 -6.93 1.19 7.83
C SER A 326 -7.97 1.42 8.94
N ALA A 327 -7.63 2.19 9.99
CA ALA A 327 -8.59 2.62 11.00
C ALA A 327 -9.69 3.50 10.41
N LEU A 328 -9.31 4.44 9.53
CA LEU A 328 -10.25 5.31 8.82
C LEU A 328 -11.19 4.51 7.91
N TYR A 329 -10.64 3.59 7.13
CA TYR A 329 -11.40 2.72 6.22
C TYR A 329 -12.38 1.81 6.98
N LEU A 330 -11.95 1.28 8.14
CA LEU A 330 -12.85 0.53 9.00
C LEU A 330 -13.95 1.42 9.59
N LEU A 331 -13.62 2.65 10.03
CA LEU A 331 -14.58 3.59 10.62
C LEU A 331 -15.65 4.05 9.62
N ALA A 332 -15.34 4.07 8.32
CA ALA A 332 -16.27 4.45 7.28
C ALA A 332 -17.49 3.49 7.19
N PHE A 333 -17.30 2.19 7.50
CA PHE A 333 -18.32 1.16 7.28
C PHE A 333 -18.77 0.42 8.54
N PHE A 334 -18.02 0.55 9.64
CA PHE A 334 -18.30 -0.18 10.88
C PHE A 334 -18.42 0.75 12.08
N ARG A 335 -19.12 0.26 13.09
CA ARG A 335 -19.22 0.93 14.39
C ARG A 335 -17.90 0.82 15.15
N ARG A 336 -17.57 1.81 15.98
CA ARG A 336 -16.33 1.86 16.79
C ARG A 336 -16.03 0.58 17.56
N ARG A 337 -17.08 -0.13 18.01
CA ARG A 337 -16.97 -1.41 18.72
C ARG A 337 -16.22 -2.49 17.91
N VAL A 338 -16.41 -2.51 16.59
CA VAL A 338 -15.75 -3.45 15.66
C VAL A 338 -14.38 -2.89 15.21
N VAL A 339 -14.31 -1.58 14.99
CA VAL A 339 -13.15 -0.92 14.37
C VAL A 339 -11.88 -1.13 15.20
N LEU A 340 -11.91 -0.83 16.50
CA LEU A 340 -10.71 -0.88 17.32
C LEU A 340 -10.10 -2.30 17.42
N PRO A 341 -10.85 -3.36 17.76
CA PRO A 341 -10.27 -4.72 17.82
C PRO A 341 -9.73 -5.19 16.47
N VAL A 342 -10.46 -4.98 15.38
CA VAL A 342 -10.03 -5.40 14.04
C VAL A 342 -8.80 -4.61 13.59
N TYR A 343 -8.74 -3.30 13.89
CA TYR A 343 -7.59 -2.48 13.60
C TYR A 343 -6.32 -2.95 14.31
N VAL A 344 -6.41 -3.20 15.62
CA VAL A 344 -5.28 -3.72 16.42
C VAL A 344 -4.77 -5.03 15.82
N VAL A 345 -5.68 -5.94 15.49
CA VAL A 345 -5.30 -7.23 14.86
C VAL A 345 -4.67 -7.01 13.49
N SER A 346 -5.17 -6.04 12.71
CA SER A 346 -4.61 -5.71 11.40
C SER A 346 -3.20 -5.13 11.45
N LEU A 347 -2.78 -4.57 12.59
CA LEU A 347 -1.41 -4.11 12.82
C LEU A 347 -0.46 -5.21 13.30
N MET A 348 -0.96 -6.34 13.81
CA MET A 348 -0.09 -7.43 14.32
C MET A 348 0.94 -7.96 13.30
N PRO A 349 0.64 -8.01 12.00
CA PRO A 349 1.66 -8.37 11.01
C PRO A 349 2.92 -7.51 11.03
N LEU A 350 2.84 -6.24 11.46
CA LEU A 350 4.01 -5.37 11.64
C LEU A 350 5.01 -5.95 12.65
N LEU A 351 4.52 -6.59 13.72
CA LEU A 351 5.38 -7.22 14.74
C LEU A 351 6.22 -8.37 14.17
N ILE A 352 5.76 -8.98 13.08
CA ILE A 352 6.37 -10.17 12.47
C ILE A 352 7.21 -9.77 11.26
N PHE A 353 6.66 -8.94 10.38
CA PHE A 353 7.30 -8.65 9.09
C PHE A 353 8.25 -7.45 9.16
N ALA A 354 7.94 -6.42 9.95
CA ALA A 354 8.76 -5.21 9.99
C ALA A 354 10.03 -5.37 10.83
N HIS A 355 11.13 -4.74 10.40
CA HIS A 355 12.40 -4.75 11.13
C HIS A 355 12.25 -4.13 12.52
N ASN A 356 11.65 -2.94 12.63
CA ASN A 356 11.33 -2.26 13.90
C ASN A 356 9.85 -2.47 14.27
N GLY A 357 9.40 -3.74 14.28
CA GLY A 357 7.99 -4.10 14.36
C GLY A 357 7.27 -3.54 15.61
N VAL A 358 7.92 -3.55 16.77
CA VAL A 358 7.32 -3.05 18.02
C VAL A 358 7.13 -1.52 17.97
N GLU A 359 8.13 -0.79 17.49
CA GLU A 359 8.07 0.67 17.33
C GLU A 359 6.96 1.04 16.34
N LEU A 360 6.97 0.44 15.15
CA LEU A 360 5.96 0.68 14.11
C LEU A 360 4.54 0.29 14.55
N PHE A 361 4.40 -0.80 15.29
CA PHE A 361 3.11 -1.21 15.84
C PHE A 361 2.56 -0.16 16.80
N LEU A 362 3.36 0.29 17.77
CA LEU A 362 2.92 1.30 18.77
C LEU A 362 2.68 2.67 18.13
N LEU A 363 3.54 3.12 17.21
CA LEU A 363 3.33 4.34 16.43
C LEU A 363 1.97 4.32 15.73
N ASN A 364 1.69 3.26 14.98
CA ASN A 364 0.46 3.16 14.22
C ASN A 364 -0.76 2.88 15.10
N LEU A 365 -0.61 2.18 16.22
CA LEU A 365 -1.68 2.00 17.20
C LEU A 365 -2.16 3.35 17.73
N VAL A 366 -1.23 4.20 18.17
CA VAL A 366 -1.54 5.56 18.66
C VAL A 366 -2.17 6.40 17.55
N ALA A 367 -1.56 6.41 16.36
CA ALA A 367 -2.08 7.15 15.20
C ALA A 367 -3.51 6.75 14.83
N GLY A 368 -3.79 5.46 14.80
CA GLY A 368 -5.13 4.95 14.47
C GLY A 368 -6.17 5.26 15.52
N VAL A 369 -5.82 5.14 16.81
CA VAL A 369 -6.72 5.54 17.89
C VAL A 369 -7.04 7.04 17.81
N VAL A 370 -6.03 7.89 17.61
CA VAL A 370 -6.22 9.34 17.40
C VAL A 370 -7.11 9.59 16.18
N THR A 371 -6.87 8.91 15.06
CA THR A 371 -7.71 8.99 13.85
C THR A 371 -9.17 8.67 14.16
N MET A 372 -9.45 7.61 14.92
CA MET A 372 -10.83 7.22 15.29
C MET A 372 -11.55 8.29 16.14
N PHE A 373 -10.82 9.02 16.96
CA PHE A 373 -11.39 10.09 17.79
C PHE A 373 -11.54 11.41 17.03
N VAL A 374 -10.53 11.78 16.25
CA VAL A 374 -10.44 13.11 15.62
C VAL A 374 -11.26 13.16 14.33
N PHE A 375 -11.27 12.09 13.53
CA PHE A 375 -11.88 12.08 12.21
C PHE A 375 -13.36 12.48 12.15
N PRO A 376 -14.26 12.04 13.07
CA PRO A 376 -15.67 12.43 13.04
C PRO A 376 -15.90 13.94 13.14
N PHE A 377 -14.98 14.68 13.76
CA PHE A 377 -15.06 16.12 13.94
C PHE A 377 -14.44 16.90 12.79
N PHE A 378 -13.46 16.30 12.09
CA PHE A 378 -12.63 16.96 11.09
C PHE A 378 -12.73 16.32 9.69
N SER A 379 -13.82 15.60 9.40
CA SER A 379 -13.96 14.84 8.15
C SER A 379 -14.30 15.67 6.91
N LYS A 380 -14.62 16.97 7.04
CA LYS A 380 -15.09 17.82 5.94
C LYS A 380 -14.13 18.95 5.59
N GLY A 381 -13.83 19.08 4.28
CA GLY A 381 -13.06 20.18 3.74
C GLY A 381 -11.64 20.28 4.29
N TRP A 382 -11.13 21.49 4.53
CA TRP A 382 -9.78 21.74 5.02
C TRP A 382 -9.49 21.15 6.42
N ARG A 383 -10.54 20.86 7.19
CA ARG A 383 -10.41 20.22 8.52
C ARG A 383 -9.74 18.86 8.48
N GLN A 384 -9.74 18.17 7.34
CA GLN A 384 -8.99 16.91 7.16
C GLN A 384 -7.48 17.11 7.35
N PHE A 385 -6.94 18.25 6.91
CA PHE A 385 -5.54 18.60 7.13
C PHE A 385 -5.22 18.81 8.62
N VAL A 386 -6.17 19.39 9.37
CA VAL A 386 -6.03 19.52 10.84
C VAL A 386 -6.00 18.14 11.49
N ALA A 387 -6.87 17.23 11.06
CA ALA A 387 -6.86 15.84 11.53
C ALA A 387 -5.51 15.14 11.25
N ALA A 388 -5.00 15.28 10.03
CA ALA A 388 -3.70 14.72 9.65
C ALA A 388 -2.55 15.32 10.46
N MET A 389 -2.58 16.64 10.72
CA MET A 389 -1.57 17.30 11.55
C MET A 389 -1.62 16.82 13.00
N LEU A 390 -2.80 16.60 13.58
CA LEU A 390 -2.94 16.02 14.92
C LEU A 390 -2.38 14.59 14.97
N VAL A 391 -2.65 13.78 13.95
CA VAL A 391 -2.08 12.43 13.82
C VAL A 391 -0.56 12.51 13.72
N PHE A 392 -0.03 13.44 12.92
CA PHE A 392 1.42 13.65 12.80
C PHE A 392 2.06 14.02 14.14
N VAL A 393 1.47 14.97 14.87
CA VAL A 393 1.98 15.37 16.21
C VAL A 393 2.04 14.18 17.16
N CYS A 394 1.00 13.33 17.17
CA CYS A 394 0.99 12.13 18.00
C CYS A 394 2.03 11.10 17.57
N LEU A 395 2.21 10.88 16.26
CA LEU A 395 3.27 10.04 15.71
C LEU A 395 4.65 10.56 16.12
N LEU A 396 4.89 11.87 15.94
CA LEU A 396 6.16 12.52 16.29
C LEU A 396 6.48 12.38 17.77
N LEU A 397 5.51 12.66 18.65
CA LEU A 397 5.70 12.53 20.11
C LEU A 397 6.03 11.08 20.51
N THR A 398 5.34 10.11 19.92
CA THR A 398 5.62 8.69 20.19
C THR A 398 6.99 8.28 19.66
N PHE A 399 7.36 8.72 18.45
CA PHE A 399 8.68 8.47 17.85
C PHE A 399 9.82 9.08 18.69
N VAL A 400 9.67 10.34 19.09
CA VAL A 400 10.63 11.03 19.98
C VAL A 400 10.78 10.26 21.30
N GLY A 401 9.68 9.73 21.86
CA GLY A 401 9.73 8.89 23.04
C GLY A 401 10.62 7.65 22.85
N PHE A 402 10.49 6.96 21.71
CA PHE A 402 11.35 5.83 21.38
C PHE A 402 12.82 6.25 21.20
N ARG A 403 13.10 7.38 20.52
CA ARG A 403 14.47 7.88 20.34
C ARG A 403 15.12 8.24 21.66
N LEU A 404 14.41 8.89 22.58
CA LEU A 404 14.92 9.22 23.91
C LEU A 404 15.26 7.97 24.73
N ILE A 405 14.46 6.91 24.63
CA ILE A 405 14.73 5.64 25.32
C ILE A 405 15.94 4.91 24.71
N ASN A 406 16.02 4.87 23.36
CA ASN A 406 16.99 4.05 22.67
C ASN A 406 18.37 4.74 22.52
N SER A 407 18.39 6.03 22.19
CA SER A 407 19.63 6.76 21.87
C SER A 407 19.94 7.94 22.78
N GLY A 408 18.99 8.33 23.67
CA GLY A 408 19.10 9.53 24.51
C GLY A 408 19.04 10.85 23.73
N ASN A 409 18.81 10.83 22.42
CA ASN A 409 18.73 12.00 21.55
C ASN A 409 17.37 12.07 20.86
N ALA A 410 16.61 13.14 21.11
CA ALA A 410 15.29 13.35 20.55
C ALA A 410 15.27 13.52 19.02
N PHE A 411 16.37 13.98 18.44
CA PHE A 411 16.48 14.34 17.02
C PHE A 411 17.32 13.34 16.20
N ASP A 412 17.56 12.14 16.73
CA ASP A 412 18.11 11.06 15.94
C ASP A 412 17.14 10.73 14.78
N ASP A 413 17.70 10.56 13.58
CA ASP A 413 16.97 10.18 12.37
C ASP A 413 15.88 11.18 11.91
N LEU A 414 16.27 12.45 11.69
CA LEU A 414 15.39 13.50 11.17
C LEU A 414 14.66 13.08 9.86
N TRP A 415 15.25 12.25 9.04
CA TRP A 415 14.62 11.73 7.82
C TRP A 415 13.39 10.88 8.12
N LEU A 416 13.43 10.07 9.18
CA LEU A 416 12.26 9.27 9.58
C LEU A 416 11.12 10.16 10.08
N MET A 417 11.42 11.29 10.76
CA MET A 417 10.40 12.27 11.14
C MET A 417 9.72 12.87 9.91
N LEU A 418 10.49 13.13 8.84
CA LEU A 418 9.93 13.59 7.57
C LEU A 418 9.05 12.52 6.92
N TYR A 419 9.43 11.25 6.98
CA TYR A 419 8.59 10.15 6.49
C TYR A 419 7.27 10.05 7.26
N LEU A 420 7.29 10.19 8.60
CA LEU A 420 6.08 10.26 9.42
C LEU A 420 5.17 11.43 9.01
N PHE A 421 5.74 12.59 8.69
CA PHE A 421 4.98 13.74 8.20
C PHE A 421 4.30 13.42 6.86
N PHE A 422 5.03 12.89 5.89
CA PHE A 422 4.44 12.49 4.60
C PHE A 422 3.40 11.40 4.77
N GLY A 423 3.63 10.41 5.64
CA GLY A 423 2.65 9.37 5.96
C GLY A 423 1.34 9.96 6.51
N ALA A 424 1.43 10.90 7.45
CA ALA A 424 0.25 11.59 7.97
C ALA A 424 -0.48 12.39 6.88
N MET A 425 0.24 13.08 5.99
CA MET A 425 -0.36 13.82 4.87
C MET A 425 -0.99 12.88 3.83
N LEU A 426 -0.40 11.72 3.55
CA LEU A 426 -0.98 10.71 2.67
C LEU A 426 -2.33 10.17 3.19
N SER A 427 -2.60 10.27 4.49
CA SER A 427 -3.92 9.90 5.04
C SER A 427 -5.05 10.78 4.50
N VAL A 428 -4.78 12.05 4.19
CA VAL A 428 -5.75 12.95 3.53
C VAL A 428 -6.00 12.49 2.10
N ALA A 429 -4.95 12.16 1.35
CA ALA A 429 -5.06 11.66 -0.02
C ALA A 429 -5.77 10.29 -0.08
N GLY A 430 -5.69 9.49 0.97
CA GLY A 430 -6.38 8.21 1.09
C GLY A 430 -7.89 8.30 1.31
N TYR A 431 -8.40 9.44 1.79
CA TYR A 431 -9.82 9.59 2.07
C TYR A 431 -10.75 9.36 0.87
N PRO A 432 -10.49 9.90 -0.34
CA PRO A 432 -11.32 9.63 -1.52
C PRO A 432 -11.39 8.16 -1.92
N LEU A 433 -10.41 7.33 -1.51
CA LEU A 433 -10.43 5.89 -1.80
C LEU A 433 -11.55 5.14 -1.07
N ILE A 434 -12.18 5.72 -0.05
CA ILE A 434 -13.39 5.18 0.58
C ILE A 434 -14.47 4.95 -0.49
N TYR A 435 -14.64 5.88 -1.45
CA TYR A 435 -15.58 5.71 -2.55
C TYR A 435 -15.24 4.52 -3.46
N LEU A 436 -13.97 4.24 -3.66
CA LEU A 436 -13.53 3.04 -4.40
C LEU A 436 -13.90 1.76 -3.62
N MET A 437 -13.70 1.76 -2.30
CA MET A 437 -14.07 0.64 -1.43
C MET A 437 -15.58 0.40 -1.42
N GLU A 438 -16.39 1.48 -1.41
CA GLU A 438 -17.85 1.39 -1.54
C GLU A 438 -18.25 0.62 -2.81
N LYS A 439 -17.60 0.94 -3.94
CA LYS A 439 -17.91 0.29 -5.22
C LYS A 439 -17.46 -1.17 -5.29
N ILE A 440 -16.22 -1.45 -4.85
CA ILE A 440 -15.64 -2.80 -4.93
C ILE A 440 -16.44 -3.77 -4.07
N PHE A 441 -16.75 -3.36 -2.83
CA PHE A 441 -17.41 -4.23 -1.86
C PHE A 441 -18.93 -4.05 -1.79
N SER A 442 -19.51 -3.16 -2.63
CA SER A 442 -20.93 -2.81 -2.60
C SER A 442 -21.39 -2.41 -1.19
N LEU A 443 -20.55 -1.65 -0.49
CA LEU A 443 -20.82 -1.12 0.85
C LEU A 443 -21.25 0.35 0.74
N VAL A 444 -21.85 0.86 1.82
CA VAL A 444 -22.22 2.28 1.92
C VAL A 444 -21.60 2.84 3.18
N SER A 445 -20.84 3.92 3.03
CA SER A 445 -20.23 4.61 4.17
C SER A 445 -21.22 5.48 4.93
N GLY A 446 -20.92 5.73 6.20
CA GLY A 446 -21.69 6.66 7.01
C GLY A 446 -21.72 8.06 6.42
N THR A 447 -20.65 8.52 5.77
CA THR A 447 -20.57 9.81 5.08
C THR A 447 -21.55 9.85 3.90
N ARG A 448 -21.62 8.80 3.11
CA ARG A 448 -22.56 8.67 1.99
C ARG A 448 -24.00 8.69 2.47
N LEU A 449 -24.32 7.99 3.57
CA LEU A 449 -25.66 8.04 4.18
C LEU A 449 -26.02 9.46 4.68
N GLN A 450 -25.05 10.19 5.26
CA GLN A 450 -25.28 11.60 5.65
C GLN A 450 -25.56 12.49 4.46
N GLU A 451 -24.81 12.34 3.35
CA GLU A 451 -25.06 13.09 2.10
C GLU A 451 -26.45 12.78 1.51
N LEU A 452 -26.89 11.53 1.62
CA LEU A 452 -28.22 11.13 1.18
C LEU A 452 -29.32 11.74 2.05
N CYS A 453 -29.08 11.95 3.35
CA CYS A 453 -30.03 12.60 4.25
C CYS A 453 -30.07 14.13 4.11
N ASP A 454 -29.17 14.74 3.32
CA ASP A 454 -29.19 16.19 3.12
C ASP A 454 -30.40 16.60 2.24
N PRO A 455 -31.28 17.48 2.74
CA PRO A 455 -32.42 17.96 1.96
C PRO A 455 -32.05 18.64 0.63
N ASN A 456 -30.81 19.11 0.51
CA ASN A 456 -30.31 19.71 -0.75
C ASN A 456 -29.89 18.65 -1.78
N ASN A 457 -29.91 17.34 -1.42
CA ASN A 457 -29.68 16.28 -2.38
C ASN A 457 -30.63 16.38 -3.56
N LYS A 458 -30.11 16.18 -4.77
CA LYS A 458 -30.85 16.37 -6.02
C LYS A 458 -32.19 15.65 -6.03
N LEU A 459 -32.25 14.41 -5.59
CA LEU A 459 -33.47 13.60 -5.62
C LEU A 459 -34.48 14.04 -4.56
N LEU A 460 -34.02 14.42 -3.35
CA LEU A 460 -34.88 14.97 -2.30
C LEU A 460 -35.42 16.34 -2.67
N ARG A 461 -34.67 17.17 -3.37
CA ARG A 461 -35.18 18.44 -3.95
C ARG A 461 -36.29 18.19 -4.97
N ILE A 462 -36.14 17.17 -5.82
CA ILE A 462 -37.20 16.78 -6.76
C ILE A 462 -38.47 16.35 -6.01
N LEU A 463 -38.30 15.54 -4.95
CA LEU A 463 -39.40 15.13 -4.08
C LEU A 463 -40.08 16.33 -3.44
N ALA A 464 -39.31 17.25 -2.83
CA ALA A 464 -39.85 18.48 -2.20
C ALA A 464 -40.60 19.41 -3.18
N GLN A 465 -40.13 19.48 -4.43
CA GLN A 465 -40.76 20.33 -5.45
C GLN A 465 -42.02 19.71 -6.07
N LYS A 466 -42.00 18.41 -6.37
CA LYS A 466 -43.10 17.71 -7.06
C LYS A 466 -44.17 17.18 -6.11
N ALA A 467 -43.76 16.69 -4.94
CA ALA A 467 -44.63 16.08 -3.95
C ALA A 467 -44.30 16.63 -2.54
N PRO A 468 -44.60 17.92 -2.27
CA PRO A 468 -44.20 18.55 -1.01
C PRO A 468 -44.84 17.91 0.22
N GLY A 469 -46.05 17.40 0.12
CA GLY A 469 -46.72 16.66 1.21
C GLY A 469 -45.99 15.37 1.54
N THR A 470 -45.60 14.60 0.52
CA THR A 470 -44.80 13.38 0.69
C THR A 470 -43.41 13.69 1.29
N PHE A 471 -42.77 14.80 0.88
CA PHE A 471 -41.49 15.21 1.47
C PHE A 471 -41.63 15.50 2.97
N GLN A 472 -42.70 16.21 3.39
CA GLN A 472 -42.98 16.49 4.81
C GLN A 472 -43.30 15.20 5.59
N HIS A 473 -44.09 14.30 5.00
CA HIS A 473 -44.33 12.96 5.54
C HIS A 473 -43.03 12.22 5.77
N SER A 474 -42.14 12.11 4.76
CA SER A 474 -40.87 11.44 4.85
C SER A 474 -39.94 12.02 5.94
N LEU A 475 -39.98 13.36 6.16
CA LEU A 475 -39.28 14.02 7.26
C LEU A 475 -39.83 13.62 8.63
N GLN A 476 -41.14 13.53 8.78
CA GLN A 476 -41.79 13.10 10.03
C GLN A 476 -41.47 11.61 10.32
N VAL A 477 -41.58 10.75 9.30
CA VAL A 477 -41.20 9.34 9.41
C VAL A 477 -39.72 9.21 9.79
N MET A 478 -38.83 9.99 9.18
CA MET A 478 -37.41 10.02 9.51
C MET A 478 -37.17 10.40 10.97
N ASN A 479 -37.83 11.44 11.49
CA ASN A 479 -37.66 11.87 12.87
C ASN A 479 -38.14 10.80 13.86
N LEU A 480 -39.30 10.21 13.59
CA LEU A 480 -39.89 9.14 14.40
C LEU A 480 -39.02 7.91 14.41
N ALA A 481 -38.54 7.52 13.22
CA ALA A 481 -37.70 6.35 13.05
C ALA A 481 -36.27 6.54 13.64
N ASP A 482 -35.72 7.76 13.60
CA ASP A 482 -34.43 8.10 14.26
C ASP A 482 -34.51 7.87 15.79
N ALA A 483 -35.58 8.41 16.41
CA ALA A 483 -35.80 8.24 17.86
C ALA A 483 -35.91 6.76 18.23
N ALA A 484 -36.68 6.00 17.47
CA ALA A 484 -36.89 4.57 17.71
C ALA A 484 -35.62 3.75 17.44
N ALA A 485 -34.86 4.06 16.37
CA ALA A 485 -33.60 3.38 16.02
C ALA A 485 -32.56 3.47 17.12
N ARG A 486 -32.43 4.66 17.75
CA ARG A 486 -31.51 4.85 18.89
C ARG A 486 -31.84 3.96 20.07
N SER A 487 -33.14 3.68 20.33
CA SER A 487 -33.59 2.87 21.47
C SER A 487 -33.23 1.40 21.36
N ILE A 488 -33.04 0.91 20.15
CA ILE A 488 -32.75 -0.52 19.84
C ILE A 488 -31.36 -0.76 19.24
N ASP A 489 -30.50 0.26 19.29
CA ASP A 489 -29.15 0.20 18.72
C ASP A 489 -29.12 -0.21 17.23
N ALA A 490 -30.11 0.26 16.44
CA ALA A 490 -30.17 0.09 14.99
C ALA A 490 -29.25 1.12 14.28
N ASP A 491 -28.99 0.93 12.97
CA ASP A 491 -28.21 1.88 12.18
C ASP A 491 -29.04 3.14 11.88
N VAL A 492 -28.83 4.16 12.73
CA VAL A 492 -29.60 5.43 12.68
C VAL A 492 -29.45 6.14 11.33
N LEU A 493 -28.24 6.15 10.74
CA LEU A 493 -28.03 6.84 9.44
C LEU A 493 -28.73 6.10 8.31
N LEU A 494 -28.70 4.77 8.33
CA LEU A 494 -29.37 3.95 7.34
C LEU A 494 -30.90 4.11 7.46
N VAL A 495 -31.44 4.11 8.68
CA VAL A 495 -32.87 4.33 8.96
C VAL A 495 -33.31 5.72 8.45
N ARG A 496 -32.53 6.75 8.75
CA ARG A 496 -32.81 8.13 8.25
C ARG A 496 -32.84 8.19 6.73
N ALA A 497 -31.81 7.65 6.06
CA ALA A 497 -31.77 7.58 4.62
C ALA A 497 -32.95 6.78 4.06
N GLY A 498 -33.23 5.59 4.62
CA GLY A 498 -34.37 4.75 4.22
C GLY A 498 -35.70 5.50 4.32
N ALA A 499 -35.96 6.18 5.44
CA ALA A 499 -37.15 6.96 5.66
C ALA A 499 -37.30 8.16 4.71
N MET A 500 -36.18 8.83 4.35
CA MET A 500 -36.23 9.95 3.39
C MET A 500 -36.56 9.53 1.95
N TYR A 501 -36.22 8.28 1.58
CA TYR A 501 -36.35 7.82 0.19
C TYR A 501 -37.44 6.78 -0.02
N HIS A 502 -38.11 6.25 1.05
CA HIS A 502 -39.06 5.16 0.90
C HIS A 502 -40.20 5.46 -0.09
N ASP A 503 -40.61 6.69 -0.15
CA ASP A 503 -41.78 7.20 -0.91
C ASP A 503 -41.43 8.05 -2.13
N ILE A 504 -40.17 8.04 -2.61
CA ILE A 504 -39.76 8.88 -3.76
C ILE A 504 -40.56 8.62 -5.04
N GLY A 505 -41.14 7.43 -5.19
CA GLY A 505 -41.96 7.07 -6.36
C GLY A 505 -43.25 7.86 -6.47
N LYS A 506 -43.74 8.41 -5.39
CA LYS A 506 -44.92 9.30 -5.40
C LYS A 506 -44.71 10.57 -6.26
N THR A 507 -43.43 10.92 -6.57
CA THR A 507 -43.11 12.00 -7.52
C THR A 507 -43.60 11.76 -8.95
N ALA A 508 -43.92 10.52 -9.33
CA ALA A 508 -44.46 10.20 -10.66
C ALA A 508 -45.88 10.70 -10.81
N ASN A 509 -46.74 10.48 -9.82
CA ASN A 509 -48.16 10.91 -9.79
C ASN A 509 -48.51 11.45 -8.39
N PRO A 510 -48.07 12.65 -7.99
CA PRO A 510 -48.25 13.15 -6.63
C PRO A 510 -49.72 13.27 -6.22
N GLN A 511 -50.60 13.62 -7.17
CA GLN A 511 -52.03 13.88 -6.93
C GLN A 511 -52.80 12.61 -6.51
N CYS A 512 -52.24 11.40 -6.73
CA CYS A 512 -52.87 10.17 -6.26
C CYS A 512 -52.80 10.00 -4.73
N PHE A 513 -52.04 10.85 -4.03
CA PHE A 513 -51.76 10.69 -2.59
C PHE A 513 -52.34 11.87 -1.81
N VAL A 514 -53.15 11.57 -0.80
CA VAL A 514 -53.92 12.54 -0.01
C VAL A 514 -53.05 13.68 0.55
N GLU A 515 -51.82 13.39 0.93
CA GLU A 515 -50.90 14.39 1.46
C GLU A 515 -50.44 15.44 0.42
N ASN A 516 -50.60 15.16 -0.89
CA ASN A 516 -50.29 16.10 -1.99
C ASN A 516 -51.53 16.58 -2.72
N GLU A 517 -52.72 16.16 -2.34
CA GLU A 517 -53.95 16.51 -3.00
C GLU A 517 -54.22 18.02 -2.83
N SER A 518 -54.50 18.72 -3.94
CA SER A 518 -54.86 20.11 -3.88
C SER A 518 -56.29 20.30 -3.35
N LEU A 519 -56.54 21.36 -2.60
CA LEU A 519 -57.87 21.69 -2.06
C LEU A 519 -58.96 21.63 -3.15
N GLY A 520 -59.88 20.63 -3.00
CA GLY A 520 -61.02 20.44 -3.89
C GLY A 520 -60.84 19.48 -5.07
N ALA A 521 -59.63 18.89 -5.22
CA ALA A 521 -59.40 17.86 -6.23
C ALA A 521 -59.54 16.49 -5.61
N LYS A 522 -60.49 15.69 -6.06
CA LYS A 522 -60.67 14.29 -5.64
C LYS A 522 -60.25 13.37 -6.76
N PHE A 523 -58.93 13.12 -6.81
CA PHE A 523 -58.31 12.35 -7.90
C PHE A 523 -58.96 10.98 -8.14
N HIS A 524 -59.35 10.30 -7.05
CA HIS A 524 -59.92 8.95 -7.11
C HIS A 524 -61.42 8.87 -7.37
N ASP A 525 -62.16 10.01 -7.39
CA ASP A 525 -63.62 9.99 -7.57
C ASP A 525 -64.06 9.51 -8.98
N GLY A 526 -63.20 9.63 -9.98
CA GLY A 526 -63.45 9.19 -11.37
C GLY A 526 -62.91 7.82 -11.71
N LEU A 527 -62.28 7.11 -10.73
CA LEU A 527 -61.59 5.81 -10.94
C LEU A 527 -62.33 4.69 -10.22
N THR A 528 -62.24 3.48 -10.78
CA THR A 528 -62.64 2.29 -10.05
C THR A 528 -61.71 1.99 -8.86
N PRO A 529 -62.20 1.31 -7.82
CA PRO A 529 -61.33 0.93 -6.70
C PRO A 529 -60.06 0.16 -7.11
N LYS A 530 -60.13 -0.65 -8.16
CA LYS A 530 -59.02 -1.41 -8.72
C LYS A 530 -57.99 -0.53 -9.40
N GLU A 531 -58.42 0.41 -10.22
CA GLU A 531 -57.52 1.40 -10.86
C GLU A 531 -56.85 2.30 -9.83
N SER A 532 -57.57 2.70 -8.79
CA SER A 532 -57.05 3.49 -7.68
C SER A 532 -55.98 2.75 -6.91
N ALA A 533 -56.21 1.45 -6.60
CA ALA A 533 -55.25 0.59 -5.91
C ALA A 533 -54.00 0.39 -6.75
N GLU A 534 -54.15 0.11 -8.06
CA GLU A 534 -53.01 -0.07 -8.98
C GLU A 534 -52.13 1.19 -9.04
N MET A 535 -52.76 2.39 -9.15
CA MET A 535 -51.99 3.65 -9.16
C MET A 535 -51.21 3.90 -7.87
N ILE A 536 -51.79 3.57 -6.71
CA ILE A 536 -51.14 3.70 -5.43
C ILE A 536 -49.98 2.68 -5.30
N ILE A 537 -50.24 1.41 -5.62
CA ILE A 537 -49.20 0.32 -5.53
C ILE A 537 -48.02 0.64 -6.43
N ARG A 538 -48.27 1.27 -7.57
CA ARG A 538 -47.23 1.55 -8.57
C ARG A 538 -46.11 2.47 -8.08
N HIS A 539 -46.32 3.30 -7.02
CA HIS A 539 -45.23 4.14 -6.49
C HIS A 539 -43.99 3.33 -6.06
N VAL A 540 -44.17 2.09 -5.64
CA VAL A 540 -43.00 1.22 -5.26
C VAL A 540 -42.14 0.94 -6.47
N SER A 541 -42.72 0.54 -7.61
CA SER A 541 -41.98 0.30 -8.86
C SER A 541 -41.38 1.56 -9.45
N ASP A 542 -42.15 2.68 -9.45
CA ASP A 542 -41.68 3.97 -9.90
C ASP A 542 -40.52 4.49 -9.02
N GLY A 543 -40.59 4.26 -7.71
CA GLY A 543 -39.55 4.58 -6.76
C GLY A 543 -38.26 3.79 -7.02
N LEU A 544 -38.37 2.49 -7.29
CA LEU A 544 -37.22 1.66 -7.64
C LEU A 544 -36.57 2.11 -8.97
N ALA A 545 -37.39 2.49 -9.96
CA ALA A 545 -36.90 3.03 -11.23
C ALA A 545 -36.13 4.36 -11.04
N LEU A 546 -36.61 5.23 -10.17
CA LEU A 546 -35.94 6.47 -9.80
C LEU A 546 -34.65 6.18 -9.01
N ALA A 547 -34.68 5.26 -8.08
CA ALA A 547 -33.51 4.84 -7.31
C ALA A 547 -32.40 4.33 -8.25
N ALA A 548 -32.74 3.51 -9.23
CA ALA A 548 -31.80 3.03 -10.26
C ALA A 548 -31.24 4.17 -11.12
N LYS A 549 -32.13 5.08 -11.60
CA LYS A 549 -31.75 6.25 -12.40
C LYS A 549 -30.76 7.17 -11.68
N TYR A 550 -30.97 7.41 -10.39
CA TYR A 550 -30.13 8.28 -9.56
C TYR A 550 -29.03 7.52 -8.82
N LYS A 551 -28.84 6.23 -9.09
CA LYS A 551 -27.81 5.37 -8.52
C LYS A 551 -27.81 5.39 -6.99
N LEU A 552 -28.99 5.30 -6.39
CA LEU A 552 -29.11 5.11 -4.95
C LEU A 552 -28.47 3.77 -4.55
N PRO A 553 -27.81 3.71 -3.40
CA PRO A 553 -27.31 2.44 -2.87
C PRO A 553 -28.44 1.43 -2.68
N GLN A 554 -28.19 0.15 -2.99
CA GLN A 554 -29.19 -0.90 -2.89
C GLN A 554 -29.80 -0.98 -1.49
N VAL A 555 -28.98 -0.85 -0.42
CA VAL A 555 -29.45 -0.89 0.97
C VAL A 555 -30.43 0.24 1.32
N VAL A 556 -30.44 1.36 0.58
CA VAL A 556 -31.42 2.44 0.71
C VAL A 556 -32.63 2.16 -0.18
N SER A 557 -32.42 1.68 -1.41
CA SER A 557 -33.50 1.28 -2.33
C SER A 557 -34.37 0.16 -1.78
N ASP A 558 -33.81 -0.69 -0.95
CA ASP A 558 -34.54 -1.80 -0.29
C ASP A 558 -35.66 -1.30 0.61
N PHE A 559 -35.57 -0.09 1.17
CA PHE A 559 -36.68 0.51 1.96
C PHE A 559 -37.87 0.85 1.07
N ILE A 560 -37.66 1.27 -0.19
CA ILE A 560 -38.74 1.48 -1.15
C ILE A 560 -39.50 0.20 -1.40
N LEU A 561 -38.78 -0.92 -1.47
CA LEU A 561 -39.35 -2.25 -1.72
C LEU A 561 -40.10 -2.81 -0.51
N THR A 562 -39.70 -2.44 0.73
CA THR A 562 -40.10 -3.14 1.96
C THR A 562 -41.08 -2.36 2.84
N HIS A 563 -41.20 -1.02 2.69
CA HIS A 563 -42.00 -0.21 3.64
C HIS A 563 -43.48 -0.58 3.69
N HIS A 564 -44.05 -1.07 2.60
CA HIS A 564 -45.39 -1.65 2.57
C HIS A 564 -45.40 -3.18 2.60
N GLY A 565 -44.25 -3.84 2.36
CA GLY A 565 -44.16 -5.29 2.32
C GLY A 565 -45.14 -5.92 1.33
N THR A 566 -45.97 -6.80 1.83
CA THR A 566 -47.05 -7.50 1.09
C THR A 566 -48.44 -7.17 1.67
N THR A 567 -48.62 -5.94 2.19
CA THR A 567 -49.91 -5.50 2.77
C THR A 567 -50.91 -5.16 1.72
N CYS A 568 -52.20 -5.06 2.13
CA CYS A 568 -53.33 -4.71 1.27
C CYS A 568 -53.58 -3.20 1.31
N THR A 569 -53.99 -2.59 0.19
CA THR A 569 -54.61 -1.27 0.11
C THR A 569 -56.06 -1.34 0.62
N ALA A 570 -56.22 -1.52 1.94
CA ALA A 570 -57.48 -1.92 2.58
C ALA A 570 -58.67 -1.01 2.25
N PHE A 571 -58.44 0.30 2.15
CA PHE A 571 -59.52 1.25 1.81
C PHE A 571 -60.17 0.93 0.44
N PHE A 572 -59.34 0.72 -0.59
CA PHE A 572 -59.83 0.42 -1.92
C PHE A 572 -60.35 -1.00 -2.06
N TYR A 573 -59.79 -1.95 -1.35
CA TYR A 573 -60.26 -3.30 -1.31
C TYR A 573 -61.64 -3.39 -0.65
N ASN A 574 -61.87 -2.73 0.50
CA ASN A 574 -63.17 -2.70 1.15
C ASN A 574 -64.21 -2.03 0.26
N LYS A 575 -63.89 -0.88 -0.36
CA LYS A 575 -64.77 -0.22 -1.31
C LYS A 575 -65.14 -1.12 -2.52
N PHE A 576 -64.16 -1.88 -3.04
CA PHE A 576 -64.38 -2.84 -4.12
C PHE A 576 -65.36 -3.93 -3.73
N ILE A 577 -65.23 -4.48 -2.50
CA ILE A 577 -66.16 -5.49 -1.96
C ILE A 577 -67.55 -4.90 -1.75
N GLU A 578 -67.65 -3.67 -1.20
CA GLU A 578 -68.90 -2.95 -0.99
C GLU A 578 -69.64 -2.68 -2.33
N GLU A 579 -68.90 -2.44 -3.41
CA GLU A 579 -69.42 -2.26 -4.77
C GLU A 579 -69.79 -3.60 -5.47
N GLY A 580 -69.69 -4.73 -4.78
CA GLY A 580 -70.03 -6.08 -5.29
C GLY A 580 -68.88 -6.77 -6.06
N GLY A 581 -67.65 -6.35 -5.85
CA GLY A 581 -66.47 -6.93 -6.47
C GLY A 581 -66.22 -8.37 -6.00
N ASN A 582 -65.59 -9.16 -6.88
CA ASN A 582 -65.30 -10.57 -6.59
C ASN A 582 -64.08 -10.72 -5.64
N PRO A 583 -64.21 -11.34 -4.46
CA PRO A 583 -63.09 -11.58 -3.52
C PRO A 583 -61.92 -12.34 -4.14
N ALA A 584 -62.14 -13.14 -5.19
CA ALA A 584 -61.07 -13.86 -5.90
C ALA A 584 -60.08 -12.89 -6.62
N GLU A 585 -60.44 -11.64 -6.83
CA GLU A 585 -59.60 -10.60 -7.44
C GLU A 585 -58.78 -9.82 -6.41
N SER A 586 -58.80 -10.21 -5.14
CA SER A 586 -58.09 -9.54 -4.04
C SER A 586 -56.64 -9.27 -4.30
N ASP A 587 -55.94 -10.14 -5.10
CA ASP A 587 -54.51 -10.02 -5.41
C ASP A 587 -54.14 -8.67 -6.08
N ALA A 588 -55.07 -8.03 -6.76
CA ALA A 588 -54.86 -6.71 -7.36
C ALA A 588 -54.68 -5.56 -6.34
N PHE A 589 -55.09 -5.79 -5.09
CA PHE A 589 -55.06 -4.80 -4.02
C PHE A 589 -53.85 -4.98 -3.08
N TYR A 590 -53.03 -5.98 -3.31
CA TYR A 590 -51.85 -6.25 -2.47
C TYR A 590 -50.58 -5.71 -3.09
N TYR A 591 -49.74 -5.09 -2.25
CA TYR A 591 -48.40 -4.68 -2.67
C TYR A 591 -47.56 -5.86 -3.09
N LYS A 592 -46.83 -5.70 -4.21
CA LYS A 592 -45.89 -6.72 -4.75
C LYS A 592 -44.46 -6.48 -4.24
N GLY A 593 -44.32 -5.89 -3.05
CA GLY A 593 -43.05 -5.67 -2.39
C GLY A 593 -42.48 -6.92 -1.71
N LYS A 594 -41.51 -6.72 -0.84
CA LYS A 594 -40.92 -7.77 -0.01
C LYS A 594 -41.11 -7.44 1.47
N LYS A 595 -41.34 -8.47 2.30
CA LYS A 595 -41.32 -8.31 3.75
C LYS A 595 -39.95 -7.79 4.20
N PRO A 596 -39.87 -6.86 5.18
CA PRO A 596 -38.63 -6.44 5.79
C PRO A 596 -37.78 -7.65 6.26
N TRP A 597 -36.47 -7.58 5.99
CA TRP A 597 -35.52 -8.61 6.45
C TRP A 597 -34.43 -8.05 7.37
N THR A 598 -34.41 -6.75 7.61
CA THR A 598 -33.59 -6.12 8.64
C THR A 598 -34.48 -5.37 9.63
N LYS A 599 -33.98 -5.15 10.85
CA LYS A 599 -34.70 -4.38 11.86
C LYS A 599 -34.89 -2.91 11.45
N GLU A 600 -33.96 -2.36 10.68
CA GLU A 600 -34.05 -1.01 10.13
C GLU A 600 -35.24 -0.85 9.17
N GLN A 601 -35.42 -1.83 8.28
CA GLN A 601 -36.55 -1.85 7.34
C GLN A 601 -37.89 -2.03 8.06
N ALA A 602 -37.94 -2.98 9.04
CA ALA A 602 -39.13 -3.19 9.87
C ALA A 602 -39.51 -1.94 10.65
N LEU A 603 -38.50 -1.21 11.15
CA LEU A 603 -38.69 0.03 11.88
C LEU A 603 -39.32 1.13 11.01
N VAL A 604 -38.82 1.32 9.79
CA VAL A 604 -39.39 2.30 8.85
C VAL A 604 -40.82 1.92 8.46
N MET A 605 -41.13 0.64 8.19
CA MET A 605 -42.50 0.16 7.95
C MET A 605 -43.45 0.50 9.09
N ILE A 606 -43.02 0.30 10.34
CA ILE A 606 -43.84 0.62 11.52
C ILE A 606 -44.04 2.13 11.63
N CYS A 607 -42.95 2.92 11.52
CA CYS A 607 -42.98 4.36 11.69
C CYS A 607 -43.79 5.04 10.59
N ASP A 608 -43.69 4.60 9.33
CA ASP A 608 -44.51 5.07 8.21
C ASP A 608 -46.01 4.89 8.49
N THR A 609 -46.38 3.65 8.88
CA THR A 609 -47.78 3.35 9.21
C THR A 609 -48.28 4.15 10.42
N VAL A 610 -47.47 4.34 11.45
CA VAL A 610 -47.80 5.11 12.64
C VAL A 610 -47.97 6.61 12.27
N GLU A 611 -47.06 7.18 11.48
CA GLU A 611 -47.16 8.60 11.06
C GLU A 611 -48.42 8.83 10.21
N ALA A 612 -48.61 8.03 9.17
CA ALA A 612 -49.75 8.20 8.27
C ALA A 612 -51.09 8.05 9.01
N ALA A 613 -51.25 7.03 9.83
CA ALA A 613 -52.49 6.79 10.56
C ALA A 613 -52.73 7.77 11.74
N SER A 614 -51.66 8.34 12.33
CA SER A 614 -51.76 9.26 13.46
C SER A 614 -52.54 10.54 13.11
N ARG A 615 -52.55 10.94 11.82
CA ARG A 615 -53.27 12.10 11.32
C ARG A 615 -54.81 11.95 11.40
N THR A 616 -55.30 10.73 11.55
CA THR A 616 -56.75 10.43 11.64
C THR A 616 -57.24 10.34 13.08
N LEU A 617 -56.35 10.51 14.07
CA LEU A 617 -56.73 10.44 15.48
C LEU A 617 -57.58 11.69 15.84
N LYS A 618 -58.70 11.42 16.53
CA LYS A 618 -59.62 12.46 17.00
C LYS A 618 -59.23 13.01 18.35
N ASP A 619 -58.65 12.14 19.20
CA ASP A 619 -58.25 12.45 20.56
C ASP A 619 -56.74 12.26 20.74
N ASN A 620 -56.10 13.21 21.41
CA ASN A 620 -54.64 13.20 21.64
C ASN A 620 -54.29 12.84 23.10
N THR A 621 -54.96 11.85 23.65
CA THR A 621 -54.69 11.35 25.03
C THR A 621 -53.62 10.27 25.04
N PRO A 622 -52.84 10.13 26.16
CA PRO A 622 -51.86 9.05 26.30
C PRO A 622 -52.47 7.65 26.11
N GLU A 623 -53.68 7.43 26.58
CA GLU A 623 -54.42 6.16 26.43
C GLU A 623 -54.77 5.89 24.97
N THR A 624 -55.10 6.90 24.21
CA THR A 624 -55.37 6.79 22.77
C THR A 624 -54.10 6.42 22.02
N PHE A 625 -52.98 7.10 22.31
CA PHE A 625 -51.67 6.75 21.69
C PHE A 625 -51.20 5.34 22.08
N ASP A 626 -51.46 4.92 23.30
CA ASP A 626 -51.11 3.56 23.77
C ASP A 626 -51.84 2.49 22.95
N LYS A 627 -53.16 2.58 22.84
CA LYS A 627 -53.96 1.64 22.06
C LYS A 627 -53.64 1.71 20.58
N PHE A 628 -53.44 2.89 20.06
CA PHE A 628 -53.15 3.12 18.65
C PHE A 628 -51.82 2.45 18.19
N VAL A 629 -50.72 2.73 18.89
CA VAL A 629 -49.40 2.13 18.55
C VAL A 629 -49.44 0.61 18.75
N GLU A 630 -50.10 0.14 19.82
CA GLU A 630 -50.23 -1.29 20.10
C GLU A 630 -50.97 -2.02 18.98
N ASN A 631 -52.10 -1.44 18.51
CA ASN A 631 -52.92 -2.03 17.45
C ASN A 631 -52.15 -2.06 16.09
N ILE A 632 -51.41 -1.01 15.74
CA ILE A 632 -50.63 -0.99 14.48
C ILE A 632 -49.56 -2.07 14.51
N VAL A 633 -48.75 -2.13 15.59
CA VAL A 633 -47.65 -3.11 15.67
C VAL A 633 -48.21 -4.53 15.69
N SER A 634 -49.27 -4.76 16.47
CA SER A 634 -49.91 -6.08 16.55
C SER A 634 -50.51 -6.50 15.20
N ALA A 635 -51.15 -5.60 14.47
CA ALA A 635 -51.64 -5.87 13.12
C ALA A 635 -50.56 -6.26 12.13
N LYS A 636 -49.41 -5.55 12.15
CA LYS A 636 -48.24 -5.89 11.30
C LYS A 636 -47.64 -7.26 11.66
N MET A 637 -47.59 -7.59 12.97
CA MET A 637 -47.18 -8.90 13.44
C MET A 637 -48.16 -9.99 13.00
N ALA A 638 -49.47 -9.80 13.22
CA ALA A 638 -50.49 -10.76 12.84
C ALA A 638 -50.54 -11.01 11.33
N ALA A 639 -50.27 -9.98 10.52
CA ALA A 639 -50.12 -10.11 9.07
C ALA A 639 -48.77 -10.74 8.64
N GLY A 640 -47.92 -11.16 9.57
CA GLY A 640 -46.63 -11.78 9.29
C GLY A 640 -45.63 -10.89 8.58
N GLN A 641 -45.81 -9.54 8.62
CA GLN A 641 -44.92 -8.62 7.88
C GLN A 641 -43.53 -8.55 8.52
N LEU A 642 -43.37 -8.87 9.78
CA LEU A 642 -42.15 -8.81 10.55
C LEU A 642 -41.40 -10.14 10.66
N ASP A 643 -41.92 -11.23 10.06
CA ASP A 643 -41.42 -12.62 10.24
C ASP A 643 -39.96 -12.77 9.77
N ASN A 644 -39.54 -12.04 8.75
CA ASN A 644 -38.20 -12.13 8.20
C ASN A 644 -37.22 -11.12 8.83
N ALA A 645 -37.72 -10.20 9.66
CA ALA A 645 -36.90 -9.15 10.26
C ALA A 645 -36.18 -9.68 11.52
N ASP A 646 -34.88 -9.37 11.64
CA ASP A 646 -34.07 -9.70 12.81
C ASP A 646 -34.36 -8.70 13.95
N ILE A 647 -35.62 -8.69 14.41
CA ILE A 647 -36.12 -7.81 15.46
C ILE A 647 -36.72 -8.67 16.61
N THR A 648 -36.33 -8.35 17.84
CA THR A 648 -36.78 -9.08 19.01
C THR A 648 -38.04 -8.43 19.61
N LEU A 649 -38.86 -9.24 20.34
CA LEU A 649 -40.01 -8.73 21.09
C LEU A 649 -39.63 -7.64 22.09
N LYS A 650 -38.43 -7.71 22.68
CA LYS A 650 -37.91 -6.69 23.57
C LYS A 650 -37.63 -5.37 22.84
N GLU A 651 -37.08 -5.45 21.63
CA GLU A 651 -36.86 -4.26 20.77
C GLU A 651 -38.20 -3.66 20.32
N LEU A 652 -39.16 -4.49 19.93
CA LEU A 652 -40.52 -4.03 19.60
C LEU A 652 -41.19 -3.29 20.78
N SER A 653 -41.05 -3.81 22.00
CA SER A 653 -41.55 -3.14 23.20
C SER A 653 -40.92 -1.77 23.42
N ARG A 654 -39.62 -1.63 23.19
CA ARG A 654 -38.92 -0.33 23.25
C ARG A 654 -39.35 0.63 22.16
N ILE A 655 -39.49 0.14 20.90
CA ILE A 655 -40.00 0.93 19.79
C ILE A 655 -41.38 1.48 20.12
N LYS A 656 -42.33 0.64 20.57
CA LYS A 656 -43.66 1.06 21.00
C LYS A 656 -43.61 2.19 22.04
N SER A 657 -42.79 2.03 23.10
CA SER A 657 -42.64 3.04 24.14
C SER A 657 -42.16 4.39 23.59
N VAL A 658 -41.15 4.37 22.66
CA VAL A 658 -40.62 5.59 22.04
C VAL A 658 -41.66 6.24 21.15
N LEU A 659 -42.39 5.45 20.32
CA LEU A 659 -43.42 5.98 19.42
C LEU A 659 -44.53 6.66 20.18
N LYS A 660 -45.03 6.05 21.28
CA LYS A 660 -46.04 6.66 22.18
C LYS A 660 -45.57 7.97 22.76
N SER A 661 -44.37 8.02 23.31
CA SER A 661 -43.77 9.23 23.88
C SER A 661 -43.62 10.34 22.80
N TYR A 662 -43.20 9.96 21.60
CA TYR A 662 -42.97 10.92 20.51
C TYR A 662 -44.30 11.52 20.00
N LEU A 663 -45.35 10.70 19.81
CA LEU A 663 -46.66 11.17 19.46
C LEU A 663 -47.24 12.13 20.51
N GLY A 664 -47.08 11.81 21.80
CA GLY A 664 -47.46 12.69 22.88
C GLY A 664 -46.80 14.08 22.85
N GLN A 665 -45.51 14.12 22.42
CA GLN A 665 -44.79 15.39 22.27
C GLN A 665 -45.23 16.21 21.04
N ILE A 666 -45.52 15.55 19.91
CA ILE A 666 -45.93 16.23 18.67
C ILE A 666 -47.37 16.82 18.79
N TYR A 667 -48.26 16.02 19.38
CA TYR A 667 -49.66 16.39 19.48
C TYR A 667 -50.04 17.09 20.79
N HIS A 668 -49.04 17.54 21.59
CA HIS A 668 -49.27 18.29 22.81
C HIS A 668 -50.02 19.56 22.48
N GLU A 669 -51.18 19.81 23.10
CA GLU A 669 -51.96 21.04 22.94
C GLU A 669 -51.10 22.26 23.29
N ARG A 670 -51.00 23.21 22.35
CA ARG A 670 -50.38 24.51 22.64
C ARG A 670 -51.23 25.20 23.68
N VAL A 671 -50.64 25.61 24.79
CA VAL A 671 -51.27 26.48 25.76
C VAL A 671 -51.92 27.69 25.03
N VAL A 672 -53.22 27.81 25.14
CA VAL A 672 -53.95 28.98 24.57
C VAL A 672 -53.50 30.18 25.40
N TYR A 673 -52.73 31.08 24.79
CA TYR A 673 -52.39 32.36 25.44
C TYR A 673 -53.70 33.14 25.60
N PRO A 674 -54.08 33.63 26.83
CA PRO A 674 -55.20 34.45 27.02
C PRO A 674 -55.08 35.72 26.14
N LYS A 675 -56.12 36.06 25.39
CA LYS A 675 -56.17 37.33 24.68
C LYS A 675 -55.98 38.45 25.72
N GLN A 676 -54.95 39.26 25.55
CA GLN A 676 -54.85 40.52 26.27
C GLN A 676 -55.98 41.43 25.74
N ASP A 677 -56.98 41.64 26.54
CA ASP A 677 -57.95 42.72 26.33
C ASP A 677 -57.17 44.02 26.34
N ARG A 678 -56.99 44.61 25.17
CA ARG A 678 -56.48 45.97 25.06
C ARG A 678 -57.62 46.88 25.55
N GLN A 679 -57.46 47.45 26.76
CA GLN A 679 -58.21 48.65 27.21
C GLN A 679 -57.77 49.88 26.42
#